data_c5185a4e59a5526700d29471d023a4d5
#
_entry.id   c5185a4e59a5526700d29471d023a4d5
#
_cell.length_a   1.000
_cell.length_b   1.000
_cell.length_c   1.000
_cell.angle_alpha   90.00
_cell.angle_beta   90.00
_cell.angle_gamma   90.00
#
_symmetry.space_group_name_H-M   'P 1'
#
loop_
_entity.id
_entity.type
_entity.pdbx_description
1 polymer ?
#
loop_
_entity_poly.entity_id
_entity_poly.type
_entity_poly.pdbx_seq_one_letter_code
_entity_poly.pdbx_strand_id
1 'polypeptide(L)'
;MANNDQNNNKNGKGRNNLRGILTLVAWALVLTVGFNYLNAYNRNATNKSTSHEIKYSEMLDLIENDKAKEVLFKDDAIYITPVEGYTYTEEQDEDSNVPAKSYTQSKDTKLTLYTAYLNDTSLLPLLKEHKVAYTGYYEAQMNPVLAFMVSYILPTLIMVGLFMLLLRMLAKSGGGSGFGGIGSVGKSNAKVYMEKSTGVTFKDVAGQDEAKESLEEIIDFLHNPGKYTAIGAKLPKGALLVGSPGTGKTLLAKAVAGEAGVPFFSISGSDFVEMFVGVGASRVRDLFKEAAKVAPCIIFIDEIDTIGKSRDGGKFGGNDEREQTLNQLLAELDGFDPSKGVIVLGATNRPEVLDKALLRPGRFDRRITVDRPNLAGRLATLQVHTRNIRLAEDVDLNKIAQATAGCVGADLANLVNEAALRAVRKGRKAVNQNDLLVSFELVIAGSEKKGTVITEEEKRIIAYHEVGHALVAAKQKNAQPVSKITIVPHTQGALGYTLHLPEEEKFLMSREDILAEIRTLLAGRSSEEIVCNTMTSGAANDIERATELARNLVARFGMCDEFDMMALGTIQSQYLDGSYSMTCAQETYAAADRETIKIIRQCHQEAKRILQDNRELLDKIAAYLLKKETITGQEMMAIIEGRDPETVDNYGATREQERKLFRPSVPETIEAPAKHINMVSEPVPMPDFDAPEEEPAKASEPPAPEEAPGEEKPEGEGE
;
A
#
# COMPACT_ATOMS: atom_id res chain seq x y z
N MET A 1 35.89 -19.86 15.09
CA MET A 1 35.98 -19.41 16.48
C MET A 1 35.55 -17.96 16.55
N ALA A 2 34.57 -17.68 17.41
CA ALA A 2 34.08 -16.36 17.83
C ALA A 2 33.49 -15.48 16.71
N ASN A 3 32.25 -15.05 16.70
CA ASN A 3 31.50 -14.38 17.74
C ASN A 3 30.00 -14.53 17.49
N ASN A 4 29.33 -15.07 18.44
CA ASN A 4 27.88 -15.06 18.53
C ASN A 4 27.56 -14.42 19.89
N ASP A 5 27.39 -13.10 19.94
CA ASP A 5 26.82 -12.42 21.12
C ASP A 5 26.50 -10.95 20.79
N GLN A 6 25.41 -10.72 20.02
CA GLN A 6 24.72 -9.42 19.98
C GLN A 6 23.26 -9.57 19.55
N ASN A 7 22.50 -10.36 20.28
CA ASN A 7 21.05 -10.38 19.99
C ASN A 7 20.18 -10.55 21.25
N ASN A 8 20.51 -9.83 22.34
CA ASN A 8 19.64 -9.91 23.52
C ASN A 8 19.44 -8.58 24.25
N ASN A 9 19.29 -7.46 23.51
CA ASN A 9 19.02 -6.18 24.19
C ASN A 9 17.93 -5.30 23.50
N LYS A 10 16.95 -5.90 22.81
CA LYS A 10 15.84 -5.13 22.22
C LYS A 10 14.53 -5.18 23.04
N ASN A 11 14.39 -6.07 24.01
CA ASN A 11 13.16 -6.18 24.79
C ASN A 11 13.12 -5.34 26.10
N GLY A 12 14.21 -4.69 26.49
CA GLY A 12 14.26 -3.86 27.70
C GLY A 12 13.71 -2.44 27.56
N LYS A 13 13.80 -1.83 26.38
CA LYS A 13 13.40 -0.42 26.20
C LYS A 13 11.87 -0.19 26.09
N GLY A 14 11.13 -1.14 25.55
CA GLY A 14 9.68 -1.02 25.44
C GLY A 14 8.96 -1.14 26.81
N ARG A 15 9.51 -1.93 27.71
CA ARG A 15 8.92 -2.18 29.04
C ARG A 15 9.07 -1.00 30.01
N ASN A 16 10.12 -0.20 29.88
CA ASN A 16 10.34 0.97 30.73
C ASN A 16 9.46 2.17 30.31
N ASN A 17 9.18 2.33 29.02
CA ASN A 17 8.26 3.37 28.56
C ASN A 17 6.80 3.05 28.94
N LEU A 18 6.42 1.78 28.92
CA LEU A 18 5.08 1.35 29.37
C LEU A 18 4.90 1.57 30.88
N ARG A 19 5.93 1.33 31.70
CA ARG A 19 5.91 1.63 33.14
C ARG A 19 5.82 3.13 33.41
N GLY A 20 6.48 3.99 32.63
CA GLY A 20 6.36 5.45 32.75
C GLY A 20 4.96 5.96 32.42
N ILE A 21 4.36 5.44 31.35
CA ILE A 21 2.97 5.78 30.98
C ILE A 21 1.97 5.26 32.03
N LEU A 22 2.14 4.03 32.53
CA LEU A 22 1.30 3.46 33.60
C LEU A 22 1.40 4.24 34.90
N THR A 23 2.58 4.73 35.29
CA THR A 23 2.72 5.59 36.49
C THR A 23 2.07 6.95 36.29
N LEU A 24 2.13 7.57 35.09
CA LEU A 24 1.42 8.83 34.78
C LEU A 24 -0.10 8.64 34.83
N VAL A 25 -0.61 7.57 34.25
CA VAL A 25 -2.04 7.23 34.30
C VAL A 25 -2.48 6.94 35.76
N ALA A 26 -1.66 6.23 36.53
CA ALA A 26 -1.93 5.97 37.93
C ALA A 26 -1.98 7.28 38.77
N TRP A 27 -1.05 8.21 38.57
CA TRP A 27 -1.06 9.50 39.24
C TRP A 27 -2.21 10.40 38.79
N ALA A 28 -2.57 10.40 37.51
CA ALA A 28 -3.75 11.12 37.00
C ALA A 28 -5.03 10.56 37.62
N LEU A 29 -5.14 9.22 37.78
CA LEU A 29 -6.25 8.55 38.47
C LEU A 29 -6.29 8.93 39.93
N VAL A 30 -5.17 8.90 40.65
CA VAL A 30 -5.10 9.28 42.10
C VAL A 30 -5.49 10.75 42.26
N LEU A 31 -5.03 11.65 41.38
CA LEU A 31 -5.42 13.08 41.46
C LEU A 31 -6.90 13.27 41.15
N THR A 32 -7.45 12.55 40.18
CA THR A 32 -8.86 12.63 39.79
C THR A 32 -9.74 12.06 40.94
N VAL A 33 -9.36 10.92 41.53
CA VAL A 33 -10.03 10.34 42.66
C VAL A 33 -9.92 11.22 43.90
N GLY A 34 -8.71 11.78 44.15
CA GLY A 34 -8.50 12.72 45.27
C GLY A 34 -9.33 14.01 45.13
N PHE A 35 -9.41 14.58 43.92
CA PHE A 35 -10.24 15.74 43.64
C PHE A 35 -11.73 15.42 43.77
N ASN A 36 -12.18 14.31 43.27
CA ASN A 36 -13.56 13.86 43.42
C ASN A 36 -13.90 13.54 44.87
N TYR A 37 -12.97 12.96 45.66
CA TYR A 37 -13.14 12.73 47.06
C TYR A 37 -13.23 14.05 47.89
N LEU A 38 -12.35 15.03 47.57
CA LEU A 38 -12.41 16.36 48.16
C LEU A 38 -13.73 17.10 47.84
N ASN A 39 -14.19 16.99 46.59
CA ASN A 39 -15.49 17.55 46.20
C ASN A 39 -16.66 16.82 46.87
N ALA A 40 -16.59 15.50 46.98
CA ALA A 40 -17.59 14.71 47.68
C ALA A 40 -17.57 15.01 49.19
N TYR A 41 -16.38 15.17 49.80
CA TYR A 41 -16.21 15.57 51.20
C TYR A 41 -16.77 16.97 51.44
N ASN A 42 -16.47 17.96 50.62
CA ASN A 42 -17.05 19.29 50.70
C ASN A 42 -18.58 19.29 50.50
N ARG A 43 -19.11 18.47 49.61
CA ARG A 43 -20.56 18.31 49.44
C ARG A 43 -21.21 17.64 50.67
N ASN A 44 -20.54 16.67 51.28
CA ASN A 44 -21.07 15.99 52.50
C ASN A 44 -20.89 16.82 53.75
N ALA A 45 -19.90 17.73 53.81
CA ALA A 45 -19.71 18.62 54.98
C ALA A 45 -20.73 19.78 55.00
N THR A 46 -21.34 20.12 53.85
CA THR A 46 -22.35 21.17 53.74
C THR A 46 -23.79 20.66 53.84
N ASN A 47 -24.05 19.40 54.17
CA ASN A 47 -25.34 18.91 53.86
C ASN A 47 -26.02 17.81 54.60
N LYS A 48 -27.01 18.26 55.23
CA LYS A 48 -28.38 17.72 55.19
C LYS A 48 -29.40 18.86 55.02
N SER A 49 -29.19 19.82 54.15
CA SER A 49 -30.17 20.84 53.79
C SER A 49 -30.65 20.55 52.35
N THR A 50 -31.94 20.34 52.21
CA THR A 50 -32.63 20.22 50.92
C THR A 50 -33.23 21.59 50.61
N SER A 51 -32.87 22.18 49.47
CA SER A 51 -33.35 23.51 49.07
C SER A 51 -34.28 23.36 47.88
N HIS A 52 -35.49 23.91 47.94
CA HIS A 52 -36.50 23.88 46.88
C HIS A 52 -36.96 25.29 46.55
N GLU A 53 -37.19 25.54 45.27
CA GLU A 53 -37.78 26.80 44.81
C GLU A 53 -39.28 26.79 45.04
N ILE A 54 -39.82 27.93 45.53
CA ILE A 54 -41.26 28.13 45.70
C ILE A 54 -41.68 29.45 45.09
N LYS A 55 -42.96 29.58 44.74
CA LYS A 55 -43.51 30.82 44.26
C LYS A 55 -43.53 31.89 45.37
N TYR A 56 -43.35 33.17 45.01
CA TYR A 56 -43.34 34.26 45.96
C TYR A 56 -44.64 34.34 46.76
N SER A 57 -45.81 34.06 46.13
CA SER A 57 -47.11 33.95 46.78
C SER A 57 -47.15 32.87 47.88
N GLU A 58 -46.56 31.71 47.60
CA GLU A 58 -46.46 30.59 48.58
C GLU A 58 -45.57 30.96 49.76
N MET A 59 -44.54 31.79 49.51
CA MET A 59 -43.72 32.36 50.58
C MET A 59 -44.55 33.24 51.53
N LEU A 60 -45.38 34.12 50.94
CA LEU A 60 -46.25 34.99 51.72
C LEU A 60 -47.24 34.16 52.55
N ASP A 61 -47.89 33.15 51.96
CA ASP A 61 -48.78 32.22 52.64
C ASP A 61 -48.10 31.46 53.78
N LEU A 62 -46.83 31.10 53.65
CA LEU A 62 -46.05 30.49 54.74
C LEU A 62 -45.82 31.48 55.91
N ILE A 63 -45.62 32.75 55.63
CA ILE A 63 -45.42 33.78 56.66
C ILE A 63 -46.73 34.08 57.36
N GLU A 64 -47.81 34.33 56.58
CA GLU A 64 -49.14 34.63 57.09
C GLU A 64 -49.76 33.51 57.96
N ASN A 65 -49.44 32.27 57.68
CA ASN A 65 -49.91 31.10 58.45
C ASN A 65 -48.94 30.66 59.57
N ASP A 66 -48.00 31.53 59.98
CA ASP A 66 -47.00 31.31 61.01
C ASP A 66 -46.17 30.02 60.83
N LYS A 67 -45.98 29.63 59.55
CA LYS A 67 -45.19 28.41 59.21
C LYS A 67 -43.75 28.72 58.89
N ALA A 68 -43.33 29.97 58.80
CA ALA A 68 -41.94 30.43 58.55
C ALA A 68 -41.26 30.63 59.96
N LYS A 69 -40.08 30.01 60.14
CA LYS A 69 -39.25 30.17 61.33
C LYS A 69 -38.22 31.28 61.15
N GLU A 70 -37.53 31.29 60.03
CA GLU A 70 -36.43 32.22 59.75
C GLU A 70 -36.40 32.57 58.26
N VAL A 71 -36.13 33.82 57.95
CA VAL A 71 -35.96 34.30 56.59
C VAL A 71 -34.58 34.93 56.45
N LEU A 72 -33.79 34.46 55.39
CA LEU A 72 -32.48 34.96 55.10
C LEU A 72 -32.53 35.68 53.74
N PHE A 73 -32.24 36.97 53.74
CA PHE A 73 -32.10 37.77 52.52
C PHE A 73 -30.68 37.66 51.98
N LYS A 74 -30.57 37.18 50.75
CA LYS A 74 -29.33 37.11 50.01
C LYS A 74 -29.48 37.88 48.71
N ASP A 75 -28.40 38.34 48.08
CA ASP A 75 -28.38 39.34 47.00
C ASP A 75 -29.41 39.09 45.87
N ASP A 76 -29.74 37.87 45.58
CA ASP A 76 -30.58 37.47 44.44
C ASP A 76 -31.82 36.62 44.84
N ALA A 77 -31.91 36.17 46.10
CA ALA A 77 -32.98 35.30 46.53
C ALA A 77 -33.30 35.45 48.04
N ILE A 78 -34.53 35.11 48.41
CA ILE A 78 -35.01 35.06 49.76
C ILE A 78 -35.08 33.57 50.16
N TYR A 79 -34.36 33.19 51.21
CA TYR A 79 -34.33 31.83 51.74
C TYR A 79 -35.18 31.77 53.02
N ILE A 80 -36.05 30.75 53.06
CA ILE A 80 -36.99 30.56 54.17
C ILE A 80 -36.76 29.20 54.81
N THR A 81 -36.63 29.21 56.12
CA THR A 81 -36.60 27.95 56.90
C THR A 81 -37.96 27.77 57.57
N PRO A 82 -38.74 26.77 57.19
CA PRO A 82 -40.04 26.51 57.81
C PRO A 82 -39.93 26.04 59.29
N VAL A 83 -41.03 26.10 60.01
CA VAL A 83 -41.11 25.54 61.38
C VAL A 83 -40.96 24.03 61.38
N GLU A 84 -40.54 23.43 62.55
CA GLU A 84 -40.43 21.99 62.70
C GLU A 84 -41.79 21.29 62.48
N GLY A 85 -41.79 20.21 61.67
CA GLY A 85 -43.00 19.47 61.30
C GLY A 85 -43.65 19.93 59.98
N TYR A 86 -43.22 21.01 59.37
CA TYR A 86 -43.72 21.44 58.06
C TYR A 86 -43.26 20.46 56.99
N THR A 87 -44.19 20.03 56.12
CA THR A 87 -43.91 19.16 54.99
C THR A 87 -44.14 19.90 53.65
N TYR A 88 -43.13 19.99 52.83
CA TYR A 88 -43.20 20.50 51.47
C TYR A 88 -43.33 19.32 50.52
N THR A 89 -44.27 19.38 49.58
CA THR A 89 -44.47 18.39 48.52
C THR A 89 -44.23 19.04 47.17
N GLU A 90 -43.32 18.50 46.40
CA GLU A 90 -43.02 19.00 45.04
C GLU A 90 -44.27 18.87 44.16
N GLU A 91 -44.57 19.95 43.36
CA GLU A 91 -45.64 19.90 42.37
C GLU A 91 -45.26 18.83 41.32
N GLN A 92 -46.19 17.91 41.00
CA GLN A 92 -46.02 16.94 39.95
C GLN A 92 -46.17 17.61 38.59
N ASP A 93 -45.18 17.43 37.70
CA ASP A 93 -45.39 17.66 36.26
C ASP A 93 -46.43 16.64 35.76
N GLU A 94 -47.47 17.12 35.07
CA GLU A 94 -48.61 16.33 34.58
C GLU A 94 -48.21 15.13 33.68
N ASP A 95 -46.97 15.08 33.22
CA ASP A 95 -46.46 14.01 32.33
C ASP A 95 -45.57 12.96 33.02
N SER A 96 -45.34 13.02 34.33
CA SER A 96 -44.44 12.08 35.01
C SER A 96 -45.17 11.09 35.93
N ASN A 97 -44.97 9.80 35.64
CA ASN A 97 -45.47 8.67 36.45
C ASN A 97 -44.68 8.44 37.78
N VAL A 98 -43.93 9.42 38.27
CA VAL A 98 -43.16 9.29 39.51
C VAL A 98 -43.95 9.91 40.66
N PRO A 99 -44.11 9.23 41.80
CA PRO A 99 -44.83 9.79 42.96
C PRO A 99 -44.16 11.05 43.49
N ALA A 100 -44.96 12.08 43.82
CA ALA A 100 -44.49 13.34 44.40
C ALA A 100 -43.64 13.12 45.64
N LYS A 101 -42.47 13.75 45.72
CA LYS A 101 -41.57 13.66 46.85
C LYS A 101 -41.97 14.69 47.89
N SER A 102 -42.11 14.24 49.12
CA SER A 102 -42.41 15.11 50.28
C SER A 102 -41.19 15.23 51.17
N TYR A 103 -40.88 16.44 51.59
CA TYR A 103 -39.75 16.81 52.44
C TYR A 103 -40.26 17.44 53.72
N THR A 104 -39.91 16.87 54.87
CA THR A 104 -40.38 17.35 56.17
C THR A 104 -39.23 18.01 56.91
N GLN A 105 -39.46 19.21 57.44
CA GLN A 105 -38.55 19.96 58.30
C GLN A 105 -38.42 19.21 59.67
N SER A 106 -37.22 18.79 60.05
CA SER A 106 -36.92 18.14 61.29
C SER A 106 -35.59 18.62 61.87
N LYS A 107 -35.25 18.23 63.13
CA LYS A 107 -33.94 18.57 63.73
C LYS A 107 -32.75 18.02 62.95
N ASP A 108 -32.96 16.87 62.31
CA ASP A 108 -31.89 16.18 61.58
C ASP A 108 -31.86 16.52 60.06
N THR A 109 -32.94 17.11 59.50
CA THR A 109 -33.09 17.46 58.10
C THR A 109 -33.50 18.91 57.97
N LYS A 110 -32.58 19.77 57.53
CA LYS A 110 -32.85 21.19 57.32
C LYS A 110 -33.47 21.42 55.94
N LEU A 111 -34.78 21.70 55.89
CA LEU A 111 -35.49 22.11 54.69
C LEU A 111 -35.33 23.61 54.51
N THR A 112 -34.87 24.06 53.36
CA THR A 112 -34.77 25.48 53.02
C THR A 112 -35.55 25.72 51.75
N LEU A 113 -36.53 26.61 51.78
CA LEU A 113 -37.30 27.03 50.62
C LEU A 113 -36.75 28.36 50.16
N TYR A 114 -36.67 28.59 48.85
CA TYR A 114 -36.18 29.86 48.34
C TYR A 114 -37.05 30.39 47.20
N THR A 115 -37.07 31.73 47.04
CA THR A 115 -37.78 32.41 45.99
C THR A 115 -36.98 33.62 45.52
N ALA A 116 -37.25 34.09 44.31
CA ALA A 116 -36.61 35.30 43.79
C ALA A 116 -36.91 36.53 44.65
N TYR A 117 -35.91 37.39 44.81
CA TYR A 117 -36.09 38.67 45.51
C TYR A 117 -36.94 39.61 44.67
N LEU A 118 -38.15 39.97 45.23
CA LEU A 118 -39.00 41.02 44.69
C LEU A 118 -38.88 42.25 45.59
N ASN A 119 -38.86 43.43 45.00
CA ASN A 119 -38.77 44.69 45.75
C ASN A 119 -40.14 45.07 46.38
N ASP A 120 -40.61 44.19 47.30
CA ASP A 120 -41.87 44.35 47.98
C ASP A 120 -41.65 45.06 49.34
N THR A 121 -42.17 46.28 49.48
CA THR A 121 -42.05 47.08 50.68
C THR A 121 -42.93 46.58 51.80
N SER A 122 -43.91 45.70 51.54
CA SER A 122 -44.82 45.15 52.54
C SER A 122 -44.23 43.91 53.26
N LEU A 123 -43.22 43.30 52.74
CA LEU A 123 -42.63 42.06 53.28
C LEU A 123 -42.01 42.25 54.66
N LEU A 124 -41.25 43.30 54.90
CA LEU A 124 -40.64 43.60 56.23
C LEU A 124 -41.65 43.88 57.30
N PRO A 125 -42.73 44.67 57.06
CA PRO A 125 -43.84 44.79 58.00
C PRO A 125 -44.50 43.46 58.33
N LEU A 126 -44.77 42.64 57.31
CA LEU A 126 -45.40 41.29 57.46
C LEU A 126 -44.53 40.37 58.30
N LEU A 127 -43.23 40.30 58.11
CA LEU A 127 -42.30 39.51 58.92
C LEU A 127 -42.28 39.95 60.40
N LYS A 128 -42.46 41.26 60.69
CA LYS A 128 -42.52 41.81 62.04
C LYS A 128 -43.84 41.48 62.70
N GLU A 129 -44.94 41.50 61.99
CA GLU A 129 -46.26 41.20 62.45
C GLU A 129 -46.33 39.74 62.92
N HIS A 130 -45.81 38.80 62.09
CA HIS A 130 -45.79 37.38 62.40
C HIS A 130 -44.56 36.94 63.22
N LYS A 131 -43.71 37.88 63.68
CA LYS A 131 -42.55 37.65 64.58
C LYS A 131 -41.54 36.62 63.96
N VAL A 132 -41.44 36.57 62.66
CA VAL A 132 -40.46 35.73 61.93
C VAL A 132 -39.07 36.33 62.06
N ALA A 133 -38.09 35.56 62.47
CA ALA A 133 -36.70 36.01 62.50
C ALA A 133 -36.18 36.24 61.08
N TYR A 134 -35.57 37.40 60.84
CA TYR A 134 -34.99 37.70 59.53
C TYR A 134 -33.58 38.30 59.65
N THR A 135 -32.68 37.87 58.73
CA THR A 135 -31.29 38.32 58.66
C THR A 135 -30.88 38.57 57.22
N GLY A 136 -29.95 39.53 57.02
CA GLY A 136 -29.31 39.74 55.74
C GLY A 136 -27.95 39.03 55.70
N TYR A 137 -27.64 38.37 54.60
CA TYR A 137 -26.34 37.76 54.43
C TYR A 137 -25.33 38.80 54.00
N TYR A 138 -24.25 38.95 54.74
CA TYR A 138 -23.13 39.81 54.36
C TYR A 138 -21.91 38.95 54.02
N GLU A 139 -21.51 38.95 52.77
CA GLU A 139 -20.30 38.29 52.31
C GLU A 139 -19.11 39.24 52.55
N ALA A 140 -18.23 38.87 53.46
CA ALA A 140 -16.99 39.61 53.67
C ALA A 140 -16.13 39.56 52.36
N GLN A 141 -16.14 40.62 51.62
CA GLN A 141 -15.33 40.74 50.37
C GLN A 141 -13.84 40.58 50.69
N MET A 142 -13.24 39.50 50.26
CA MET A 142 -11.79 39.38 50.26
C MET A 142 -11.21 40.49 49.38
N ASN A 143 -10.06 41.05 49.79
CA ASN A 143 -9.35 42.02 48.97
C ASN A 143 -9.23 41.51 47.50
N PRO A 144 -9.72 42.26 46.50
CA PRO A 144 -9.77 41.79 45.11
C PRO A 144 -8.40 41.34 44.57
N VAL A 145 -7.30 41.95 45.03
CA VAL A 145 -5.93 41.58 44.66
C VAL A 145 -5.59 40.21 45.27
N LEU A 146 -5.98 39.93 46.53
CA LEU A 146 -5.74 38.66 47.16
C LEU A 146 -6.58 37.55 46.52
N ALA A 147 -7.84 37.82 46.19
CA ALA A 147 -8.72 36.91 45.47
C ALA A 147 -8.14 36.54 44.07
N PHE A 148 -7.65 37.51 43.33
CA PHE A 148 -7.00 37.31 42.06
C PHE A 148 -5.71 36.49 42.18
N MET A 149 -4.89 36.78 43.18
CA MET A 149 -3.65 36.03 43.43
C MET A 149 -3.92 34.55 43.73
N VAL A 150 -4.92 34.26 44.58
CA VAL A 150 -5.28 32.88 44.98
C VAL A 150 -6.01 32.14 43.88
N SER A 151 -6.86 32.81 43.12
CA SER A 151 -7.70 32.14 42.10
C SER A 151 -6.99 31.93 40.76
N TYR A 152 -6.02 32.79 40.37
CA TYR A 152 -5.38 32.71 39.08
C TYR A 152 -3.84 32.53 39.15
N ILE A 153 -3.14 33.26 40.01
CA ILE A 153 -1.68 33.21 40.04
C ILE A 153 -1.16 31.96 40.73
N LEU A 154 -1.72 31.56 41.84
CA LEU A 154 -1.30 30.39 42.60
C LEU A 154 -1.49 29.07 41.82
N PRO A 155 -2.63 28.80 41.17
CA PRO A 155 -2.82 27.62 40.32
C PRO A 155 -1.87 27.60 39.12
N THR A 156 -1.65 28.76 38.47
CA THR A 156 -0.71 28.85 37.34
C THR A 156 0.74 28.58 37.76
N LEU A 157 1.18 29.09 38.89
CA LEU A 157 2.52 28.80 39.43
C LEU A 157 2.67 27.30 39.80
N ILE A 158 1.65 26.69 40.36
CA ILE A 158 1.64 25.25 40.64
C ILE A 158 1.71 24.44 39.37
N MET A 159 0.93 24.80 38.32
CA MET A 159 0.96 24.17 37.02
C MET A 159 2.34 24.29 36.34
N VAL A 160 2.95 25.48 36.34
CA VAL A 160 4.30 25.69 35.80
C VAL A 160 5.34 24.91 36.58
N GLY A 161 5.25 24.87 37.92
CA GLY A 161 6.13 24.07 38.76
C GLY A 161 6.02 22.57 38.48
N LEU A 162 4.80 22.04 38.37
CA LEU A 162 4.51 20.65 37.99
C LEU A 162 5.03 20.33 36.59
N PHE A 163 4.83 21.24 35.64
CA PHE A 163 5.33 21.10 34.28
C PHE A 163 6.86 21.08 34.22
N MET A 164 7.53 21.98 34.95
CA MET A 164 8.99 21.96 35.09
C MET A 164 9.51 20.69 35.78
N LEU A 165 8.79 20.17 36.77
CA LEU A 165 9.13 18.92 37.44
C LEU A 165 8.94 17.70 36.54
N LEU A 166 7.89 17.72 35.71
CA LEU A 166 7.64 16.74 34.66
C LEU A 166 8.77 16.76 33.60
N LEU A 167 9.16 17.95 33.14
CA LEU A 167 10.29 18.11 32.23
C LEU A 167 11.61 17.62 32.84
N ARG A 168 11.86 17.86 34.14
CA ARG A 168 13.02 17.33 34.84
C ARG A 168 12.99 15.80 35.01
N MET A 169 11.82 15.23 35.25
CA MET A 169 11.66 13.76 35.31
C MET A 169 11.88 13.11 33.94
N LEU A 170 11.32 13.69 32.89
CA LEU A 170 11.58 13.23 31.51
C LEU A 170 13.06 13.37 31.11
N ALA A 171 13.73 14.43 31.50
CA ALA A 171 15.15 14.62 31.28
C ALA A 171 16.04 13.64 32.05
N LYS A 172 15.60 13.12 33.21
CA LYS A 172 16.34 12.20 34.07
C LYS A 172 16.10 10.73 33.75
N SER A 173 14.98 10.39 33.07
CA SER A 173 14.56 9.03 32.73
C SER A 173 15.11 8.50 31.39
N GLY A 174 15.81 9.32 30.59
CA GLY A 174 16.38 8.89 29.32
C GLY A 174 17.75 9.50 29.14
N GLY A 175 18.75 8.66 29.14
CA GLY A 175 20.12 9.10 28.90
C GLY A 175 20.26 9.98 27.65
N GLY A 176 20.63 11.23 27.81
CA GLY A 176 21.33 12.01 26.82
C GLY A 176 20.54 12.66 25.67
N SER A 177 19.28 13.01 25.85
CA SER A 177 18.60 13.89 24.89
C SER A 177 17.78 14.93 25.62
N GLY A 178 18.46 15.95 26.10
CA GLY A 178 17.82 17.17 26.57
C GLY A 178 17.06 17.88 25.45
N PHE A 179 16.16 18.75 25.80
CA PHE A 179 15.25 19.63 25.06
C PHE A 179 15.74 20.17 23.66
N GLY A 180 16.81 19.59 23.11
CA GLY A 180 17.26 19.72 21.72
C GLY A 180 16.46 18.89 20.72
N GLY A 181 15.45 18.13 21.13
CA GLY A 181 14.67 17.26 20.25
C GLY A 181 13.79 18.02 19.24
N ILE A 182 13.47 19.27 19.47
CA ILE A 182 12.80 20.11 18.45
C ILE A 182 13.79 20.53 17.36
N GLY A 183 15.11 20.61 17.68
CA GLY A 183 16.16 20.86 16.68
C GLY A 183 16.67 19.60 15.97
N SER A 184 16.33 18.39 16.44
CA SER A 184 16.71 17.12 15.79
C SER A 184 15.63 16.51 14.91
N VAL A 185 14.46 17.10 14.83
CA VAL A 185 13.41 16.73 13.84
C VAL A 185 13.90 16.90 12.40
N GLY A 186 14.94 17.74 12.20
CA GLY A 186 15.61 17.90 10.90
C GLY A 186 16.82 16.97 10.66
N LYS A 187 17.26 16.17 11.65
CA LYS A 187 18.29 15.14 11.41
C LYS A 187 17.58 13.83 11.08
N SER A 188 17.37 13.63 9.80
CA SER A 188 16.86 12.39 9.25
C SER A 188 17.77 11.23 9.62
N ASN A 189 17.27 10.26 10.42
CA ASN A 189 17.80 8.91 10.47
C ASN A 189 17.33 8.12 9.22
N ALA A 190 17.28 8.76 8.04
CA ALA A 190 17.04 8.07 6.81
C ALA A 190 18.14 7.03 6.66
N LYS A 191 17.77 5.77 6.61
CA LYS A 191 18.70 4.70 6.22
C LYS A 191 18.98 4.91 4.74
N VAL A 192 19.98 5.71 4.44
CA VAL A 192 20.57 5.75 3.11
C VAL A 192 21.19 4.37 2.90
N TYR A 193 20.58 3.58 2.05
CA TYR A 193 21.11 2.26 1.70
C TYR A 193 22.31 2.47 0.77
N MET A 194 23.50 2.50 1.33
CA MET A 194 24.76 2.50 0.59
C MET A 194 25.24 1.06 0.44
N GLU A 195 25.22 0.55 -0.78
CA GLU A 195 25.87 -0.70 -1.15
C GLU A 195 27.30 -0.35 -1.66
N LYS A 196 28.32 -0.82 -0.99
CA LYS A 196 29.72 -0.60 -1.42
C LYS A 196 30.05 -1.32 -2.73
N SER A 197 29.39 -2.44 -3.00
CA SER A 197 29.44 -3.20 -4.23
C SER A 197 28.10 -3.88 -4.42
N THR A 198 27.50 -3.74 -5.58
CA THR A 198 26.19 -4.32 -5.88
C THR A 198 26.29 -5.81 -6.22
N GLY A 199 27.45 -6.31 -6.61
CA GLY A 199 27.66 -7.69 -7.07
C GLY A 199 26.95 -8.04 -8.37
N VAL A 200 26.26 -7.07 -9.00
CA VAL A 200 25.48 -7.21 -10.25
C VAL A 200 26.23 -6.48 -11.36
N THR A 201 26.38 -7.10 -12.52
CA THR A 201 27.04 -6.54 -13.70
C THR A 201 26.14 -6.59 -14.92
N PHE A 202 26.56 -6.03 -16.06
CA PHE A 202 25.81 -6.13 -17.33
C PHE A 202 25.62 -7.56 -17.83
N LYS A 203 26.40 -8.52 -17.34
CA LYS A 203 26.22 -9.97 -17.63
C LYS A 203 24.93 -10.52 -16.99
N ASP A 204 24.43 -9.87 -15.95
CA ASP A 204 23.21 -10.28 -15.23
C ASP A 204 21.96 -9.58 -15.79
N VAL A 205 22.15 -8.59 -16.66
CA VAL A 205 21.09 -7.90 -17.39
C VAL A 205 21.06 -8.42 -18.82
N ALA A 206 19.98 -9.07 -19.20
CA ALA A 206 19.80 -9.62 -20.55
C ALA A 206 18.93 -8.70 -21.40
N GLY A 207 19.23 -8.61 -22.67
CA GLY A 207 18.61 -7.63 -23.59
C GLY A 207 18.98 -6.20 -23.20
N GLN A 208 18.19 -5.21 -23.64
CA GLN A 208 18.41 -3.78 -23.34
C GLN A 208 19.76 -3.26 -23.88
N ASP A 209 20.18 -3.73 -25.06
CA ASP A 209 21.52 -3.47 -25.56
C ASP A 209 21.73 -1.97 -25.84
N GLU A 210 20.73 -1.25 -26.36
CA GLU A 210 20.76 0.20 -26.58
C GLU A 210 20.83 0.99 -25.25
N ALA A 211 20.13 0.51 -24.24
CA ALA A 211 20.20 1.11 -22.90
C ALA A 211 21.57 0.88 -22.25
N LYS A 212 22.17 -0.31 -22.42
CA LYS A 212 23.52 -0.62 -21.93
C LYS A 212 24.57 0.24 -22.63
N GLU A 213 24.53 0.35 -23.96
CA GLU A 213 25.45 1.20 -24.72
C GLU A 213 25.42 2.65 -24.24
N SER A 214 24.22 3.21 -24.03
CA SER A 214 24.06 4.55 -23.49
C SER A 214 24.61 4.70 -22.07
N LEU A 215 24.60 3.63 -21.27
CA LEU A 215 25.10 3.61 -19.89
C LEU A 215 26.60 3.31 -19.82
N GLU A 216 27.19 2.61 -20.79
CA GLU A 216 28.63 2.39 -20.91
C GLU A 216 29.40 3.71 -21.09
N GLU A 217 28.81 4.69 -21.79
CA GLU A 217 29.39 6.04 -21.85
C GLU A 217 29.45 6.70 -20.48
N ILE A 218 28.45 6.47 -19.61
CA ILE A 218 28.43 6.99 -18.24
C ILE A 218 29.49 6.30 -17.39
N ILE A 219 29.71 5.00 -17.59
CA ILE A 219 30.75 4.22 -16.91
C ILE A 219 32.16 4.68 -17.34
N ASP A 220 32.40 4.81 -18.66
CA ASP A 220 33.70 5.33 -19.18
C ASP A 220 33.98 6.72 -18.63
N PHE A 221 32.94 7.55 -18.52
CA PHE A 221 33.05 8.87 -17.90
C PHE A 221 33.46 8.81 -16.42
N LEU A 222 32.87 7.92 -15.61
CA LEU A 222 33.24 7.75 -14.20
C LEU A 222 34.71 7.34 -14.04
N HIS A 223 35.23 6.54 -14.98
CA HIS A 223 36.62 6.07 -14.97
C HIS A 223 37.60 7.09 -15.56
N ASN A 224 37.20 7.79 -16.64
CA ASN A 224 38.08 8.61 -17.45
C ASN A 224 37.53 10.03 -17.69
N PRO A 225 37.20 10.82 -16.66
CA PRO A 225 36.59 12.14 -16.82
C PRO A 225 37.46 13.13 -17.63
N GLY A 226 38.78 12.98 -17.53
CA GLY A 226 39.75 13.85 -18.26
C GLY A 226 39.66 13.73 -19.77
N LYS A 227 39.29 12.57 -20.32
CA LYS A 227 39.13 12.33 -21.77
C LYS A 227 38.02 13.23 -22.35
N TYR A 228 36.94 13.39 -21.64
CA TYR A 228 35.79 14.18 -22.06
C TYR A 228 36.02 15.69 -21.88
N THR A 229 36.62 16.09 -20.75
CA THR A 229 36.93 17.51 -20.48
C THR A 229 37.98 18.07 -21.43
N ALA A 230 38.94 17.25 -21.92
CA ALA A 230 39.99 17.65 -22.85
C ALA A 230 39.43 18.10 -24.20
N ILE A 231 38.28 17.55 -24.64
CA ILE A 231 37.60 17.89 -25.88
C ILE A 231 36.56 19.02 -25.68
N GLY A 232 36.32 19.42 -24.40
CA GLY A 232 35.29 20.42 -24.04
C GLY A 232 33.86 19.85 -23.94
N ALA A 233 33.70 18.52 -23.86
CA ALA A 233 32.42 17.89 -23.68
C ALA A 233 31.86 18.22 -22.28
N LYS A 234 30.56 18.55 -22.23
CA LYS A 234 29.86 18.74 -20.97
C LYS A 234 29.44 17.36 -20.42
N LEU A 235 29.79 17.13 -19.19
CA LEU A 235 29.54 15.88 -18.50
C LEU A 235 28.07 15.79 -18.07
N PRO A 236 27.36 14.66 -18.32
CA PRO A 236 26.01 14.49 -17.85
C PRO A 236 25.99 14.41 -16.31
N LYS A 237 25.12 15.17 -15.69
CA LYS A 237 24.93 15.11 -14.22
C LYS A 237 24.02 13.95 -13.83
N GLY A 238 23.11 13.56 -14.70
CA GLY A 238 22.19 12.48 -14.44
C GLY A 238 21.57 11.87 -15.69
N ALA A 239 21.06 10.65 -15.54
CA ALA A 239 20.27 9.98 -16.56
C ALA A 239 18.95 9.48 -15.96
N LEU A 240 17.89 9.55 -16.77
CA LEU A 240 16.55 9.10 -16.43
C LEU A 240 16.24 7.80 -17.15
N LEU A 241 16.08 6.71 -16.39
CA LEU A 241 15.63 5.42 -16.89
C LEU A 241 14.10 5.43 -16.99
N VAL A 242 13.58 5.24 -18.20
CA VAL A 242 12.15 5.33 -18.50
C VAL A 242 11.68 4.02 -19.12
N GLY A 243 10.54 3.49 -18.69
CA GLY A 243 9.98 2.28 -19.28
C GLY A 243 8.89 1.65 -18.43
N SER A 244 8.24 0.61 -18.95
CA SER A 244 7.18 -0.11 -18.26
C SER A 244 7.63 -0.71 -16.92
N PRO A 245 6.71 -0.95 -15.95
CA PRO A 245 7.04 -1.68 -14.74
C PRO A 245 7.63 -3.07 -15.07
N GLY A 246 8.59 -3.53 -14.27
CA GLY A 246 9.16 -4.87 -14.43
C GLY A 246 10.19 -5.04 -15.56
N THR A 247 10.54 -3.98 -16.33
CA THR A 247 11.56 -4.07 -17.40
C THR A 247 13.00 -4.12 -16.89
N GLY A 248 13.23 -3.97 -15.57
CA GLY A 248 14.55 -4.12 -14.96
C GLY A 248 15.31 -2.82 -14.73
N LYS A 249 14.65 -1.65 -14.69
CA LYS A 249 15.30 -0.35 -14.48
C LYS A 249 16.21 -0.31 -13.24
N THR A 250 15.71 -0.79 -12.11
CA THR A 250 16.46 -0.87 -10.84
C THR A 250 17.63 -1.84 -10.95
N LEU A 251 17.46 -2.99 -11.62
CA LEU A 251 18.52 -3.96 -11.88
C LEU A 251 19.60 -3.37 -12.77
N LEU A 252 19.21 -2.64 -13.82
CA LEU A 252 20.13 -1.99 -14.74
C LEU A 252 20.96 -0.90 -14.02
N ALA A 253 20.34 -0.10 -13.16
CA ALA A 253 21.05 0.90 -12.34
C ALA A 253 22.09 0.25 -11.40
N LYS A 254 21.75 -0.89 -10.77
CA LYS A 254 22.69 -1.67 -9.96
C LYS A 254 23.82 -2.25 -10.79
N ALA A 255 23.53 -2.71 -12.01
CA ALA A 255 24.53 -3.25 -12.92
C ALA A 255 25.53 -2.18 -13.37
N VAL A 256 25.08 -0.95 -13.63
CA VAL A 256 25.96 0.20 -13.93
C VAL A 256 26.95 0.44 -12.80
N ALA A 257 26.48 0.46 -11.55
CA ALA A 257 27.33 0.68 -10.39
C ALA A 257 28.32 -0.48 -10.18
N GLY A 258 27.89 -1.71 -10.43
CA GLY A 258 28.75 -2.89 -10.32
C GLY A 258 29.81 -2.96 -11.42
N GLU A 259 29.47 -2.60 -12.65
CA GLU A 259 30.39 -2.52 -13.79
C GLU A 259 31.40 -1.38 -13.60
N ALA A 260 30.92 -0.23 -13.09
CA ALA A 260 31.78 0.90 -12.76
C ALA A 260 32.62 0.68 -11.48
N GLY A 261 32.32 -0.31 -10.66
CA GLY A 261 33.01 -0.60 -9.39
C GLY A 261 32.90 0.52 -8.36
N VAL A 262 31.81 1.31 -8.39
CA VAL A 262 31.59 2.46 -7.51
C VAL A 262 30.47 2.20 -6.49
N PRO A 263 30.48 2.89 -5.32
CA PRO A 263 29.39 2.84 -4.36
C PRO A 263 28.04 3.23 -4.96
N PHE A 264 26.99 2.53 -4.54
CA PHE A 264 25.64 2.71 -5.01
C PHE A 264 24.72 3.14 -3.86
N PHE A 265 24.10 4.31 -4.01
CA PHE A 265 23.09 4.81 -3.09
C PHE A 265 21.71 4.58 -3.71
N SER A 266 20.88 3.79 -3.07
CA SER A 266 19.53 3.52 -3.55
C SER A 266 18.48 4.07 -2.60
N ILE A 267 17.52 4.83 -3.15
CA ILE A 267 16.40 5.39 -2.42
C ILE A 267 15.16 5.42 -3.31
N SER A 268 13.98 5.22 -2.72
CA SER A 268 12.72 5.42 -3.43
C SER A 268 12.28 6.88 -3.33
N GLY A 269 11.65 7.41 -4.38
CA GLY A 269 11.01 8.73 -4.35
C GLY A 269 9.99 8.86 -3.22
N SER A 270 9.33 7.76 -2.86
CA SER A 270 8.39 7.71 -1.73
C SER A 270 9.05 7.94 -0.37
N ASP A 271 10.34 7.61 -0.21
CA ASP A 271 11.08 7.81 1.03
C ASP A 271 11.32 9.29 1.35
N PHE A 272 11.17 10.17 0.36
CA PHE A 272 11.27 11.61 0.55
C PHE A 272 9.95 12.27 0.93
N VAL A 273 8.83 11.56 0.81
CA VAL A 273 7.50 12.11 1.13
C VAL A 273 7.20 11.88 2.60
N GLU A 274 7.06 12.96 3.37
CA GLU A 274 6.78 12.92 4.81
C GLU A 274 5.60 13.84 5.16
N MET A 275 5.02 13.64 6.34
CA MET A 275 3.93 14.49 6.82
C MET A 275 4.39 15.88 7.26
N PHE A 276 5.67 16.04 7.58
CA PHE A 276 6.24 17.30 8.07
C PHE A 276 7.02 18.01 6.99
N VAL A 277 6.63 19.25 6.70
CA VAL A 277 7.27 20.10 5.70
C VAL A 277 8.75 20.31 6.00
N GLY A 278 9.59 20.07 5.00
CA GLY A 278 11.05 20.27 5.06
C GLY A 278 11.86 19.03 5.46
N VAL A 279 11.24 17.94 5.90
CA VAL A 279 11.95 16.70 6.23
C VAL A 279 12.47 16.02 4.97
N GLY A 280 11.67 15.92 3.91
CA GLY A 280 12.07 15.38 2.60
C GLY A 280 13.23 16.18 2.00
N ALA A 281 13.14 17.51 2.02
CA ALA A 281 14.22 18.38 1.57
C ALA A 281 15.53 18.18 2.36
N SER A 282 15.44 17.93 3.68
CA SER A 282 16.62 17.61 4.49
C SER A 282 17.23 16.27 4.09
N ARG A 283 16.41 15.25 3.80
CA ARG A 283 16.88 13.92 3.33
C ARG A 283 17.63 14.02 2.00
N VAL A 284 17.08 14.81 1.06
CA VAL A 284 17.76 15.05 -0.23
C VAL A 284 19.15 15.65 0.02
N ARG A 285 19.24 16.70 0.83
CA ARG A 285 20.51 17.35 1.17
C ARG A 285 21.50 16.41 1.85
N ASP A 286 21.04 15.61 2.80
CA ASP A 286 21.88 14.65 3.52
C ASP A 286 22.38 13.55 2.57
N LEU A 287 21.55 13.03 1.65
CA LEU A 287 21.92 12.05 0.63
C LEU A 287 23.07 12.56 -0.25
N PHE A 288 22.93 13.77 -0.84
CA PHE A 288 23.96 14.36 -1.69
C PHE A 288 25.26 14.66 -0.92
N LYS A 289 25.13 15.08 0.34
CA LYS A 289 26.28 15.31 1.22
C LYS A 289 27.03 14.02 1.56
N GLU A 290 26.34 12.92 1.82
CA GLU A 290 26.98 11.61 2.05
C GLU A 290 27.60 11.06 0.76
N ALA A 291 26.91 11.17 -0.38
CA ALA A 291 27.46 10.76 -1.68
C ALA A 291 28.74 11.53 -2.04
N ALA A 292 28.76 12.84 -1.79
CA ALA A 292 29.97 13.67 -2.04
C ALA A 292 31.20 13.26 -1.22
N LYS A 293 31.03 12.59 -0.06
CA LYS A 293 32.14 12.10 0.77
C LYS A 293 32.81 10.85 0.22
N VAL A 294 32.06 10.06 -0.55
CA VAL A 294 32.51 8.75 -1.07
C VAL A 294 32.61 8.70 -2.59
N ALA A 295 32.60 9.88 -3.22
CA ALA A 295 32.77 9.98 -4.68
C ALA A 295 34.10 9.36 -5.14
N PRO A 296 34.13 8.64 -6.31
CA PRO A 296 33.05 8.51 -7.29
C PRO A 296 31.94 7.55 -6.83
N CYS A 297 30.66 7.88 -7.09
CA CYS A 297 29.51 7.07 -6.70
C CYS A 297 28.30 7.34 -7.60
N ILE A 298 27.32 6.43 -7.51
CA ILE A 298 26.02 6.57 -8.19
C ILE A 298 24.93 6.73 -7.15
N ILE A 299 24.08 7.76 -7.32
CA ILE A 299 22.83 7.94 -6.59
C ILE A 299 21.69 7.45 -7.49
N PHE A 300 20.91 6.51 -7.03
CA PHE A 300 19.74 6.01 -7.73
C PHE A 300 18.46 6.38 -6.98
N ILE A 301 17.54 7.04 -7.68
CA ILE A 301 16.23 7.44 -7.16
C ILE A 301 15.18 6.69 -7.97
N ASP A 302 14.60 5.67 -7.36
CA ASP A 302 13.49 4.93 -7.96
C ASP A 302 12.17 5.69 -7.78
N GLU A 303 11.21 5.48 -8.70
CA GLU A 303 9.89 6.14 -8.66
C GLU A 303 9.99 7.67 -8.47
N ILE A 304 10.87 8.31 -9.20
CA ILE A 304 11.12 9.75 -9.08
C ILE A 304 9.88 10.61 -9.35
N ASP A 305 8.89 10.07 -10.08
CA ASP A 305 7.60 10.71 -10.33
C ASP A 305 6.78 10.94 -9.04
N THR A 306 7.09 10.25 -7.95
CA THR A 306 6.45 10.47 -6.64
C THR A 306 6.74 11.89 -6.10
N ILE A 307 7.96 12.41 -6.32
CA ILE A 307 8.37 13.77 -5.91
C ILE A 307 8.41 14.75 -7.06
N GLY A 308 8.63 14.24 -8.28
CA GLY A 308 8.87 15.04 -9.48
C GLY A 308 7.64 15.44 -10.27
N LYS A 309 6.42 15.27 -9.74
CA LYS A 309 5.18 15.56 -10.48
C LYS A 309 5.01 17.03 -10.78
N SER A 310 4.60 17.36 -12.03
CA SER A 310 4.27 18.70 -12.51
C SER A 310 3.16 19.38 -11.71
N ARG A 311 3.18 20.72 -11.66
CA ARG A 311 2.26 21.59 -10.90
C ARG A 311 0.84 21.70 -11.47
N ASP A 312 0.59 21.15 -12.65
CA ASP A 312 -0.63 21.37 -13.46
C ASP A 312 -1.83 20.51 -13.01
N GLY A 313 -2.25 20.50 -11.76
CA GLY A 313 -3.46 19.68 -11.49
C GLY A 313 -4.07 19.65 -10.12
N GLY A 314 -3.97 20.67 -9.26
CA GLY A 314 -4.71 20.54 -8.01
C GLY A 314 -4.70 21.74 -7.08
N LYS A 315 -5.83 22.44 -7.01
CA LYS A 315 -6.14 23.52 -6.06
C LYS A 315 -6.49 23.00 -4.65
N PHE A 316 -5.71 22.07 -4.04
CA PHE A 316 -5.93 21.73 -2.64
C PHE A 316 -4.62 21.46 -1.91
N GLY A 317 -4.40 22.13 -0.81
CA GLY A 317 -3.26 22.30 0.05
C GLY A 317 -2.65 21.02 0.67
N GLY A 318 -2.02 20.20 -0.15
CA GLY A 318 -1.24 19.02 0.29
C GLY A 318 0.10 18.85 -0.44
N ASN A 319 0.50 19.80 -1.29
CA ASN A 319 1.66 19.67 -2.17
C ASN A 319 2.93 20.41 -1.69
N ASP A 320 2.86 21.21 -0.63
CA ASP A 320 3.97 22.09 -0.21
C ASP A 320 5.25 21.31 0.15
N GLU A 321 5.11 20.16 0.78
CA GLU A 321 6.25 19.31 1.17
C GLU A 321 6.94 18.68 -0.04
N ARG A 322 6.15 18.13 -0.99
CA ARG A 322 6.67 17.55 -2.24
C ARG A 322 7.34 18.61 -3.10
N GLU A 323 6.73 19.79 -3.21
CA GLU A 323 7.29 20.90 -3.97
C GLU A 323 8.61 21.40 -3.36
N GLN A 324 8.68 21.48 -2.03
CA GLN A 324 9.91 21.85 -1.34
C GLN A 324 11.00 20.80 -1.52
N THR A 325 10.65 19.52 -1.50
CA THR A 325 11.56 18.41 -1.74
C THR A 325 12.07 18.41 -3.18
N LEU A 326 11.18 18.61 -4.16
CA LEU A 326 11.55 18.76 -5.56
C LEU A 326 12.49 19.94 -5.77
N ASN A 327 12.17 21.11 -5.22
CA ASN A 327 13.02 22.31 -5.34
C ASN A 327 14.40 22.08 -4.71
N GLN A 328 14.48 21.34 -3.60
CA GLN A 328 15.78 20.96 -3.01
C GLN A 328 16.55 19.99 -3.92
N LEU A 329 15.87 18.98 -4.50
CA LEU A 329 16.51 18.07 -5.46
C LEU A 329 17.07 18.83 -6.67
N LEU A 330 16.29 19.77 -7.22
CA LEU A 330 16.74 20.60 -8.32
C LEU A 330 17.96 21.46 -7.92
N ALA A 331 17.97 22.02 -6.72
CA ALA A 331 19.09 22.82 -6.18
C ALA A 331 20.35 21.96 -6.00
N GLU A 332 20.22 20.74 -5.49
CA GLU A 332 21.37 19.81 -5.35
C GLU A 332 21.90 19.39 -6.73
N LEU A 333 21.00 19.06 -7.69
CA LEU A 333 21.40 18.72 -9.07
C LEU A 333 22.13 19.89 -9.75
N ASP A 334 21.70 21.13 -9.54
CA ASP A 334 22.38 22.30 -10.08
C ASP A 334 23.70 22.58 -9.38
N GLY A 335 23.75 22.36 -8.06
CA GLY A 335 24.85 22.77 -7.19
C GLY A 335 26.05 21.81 -7.15
N PHE A 336 25.90 20.53 -7.55
CA PHE A 336 27.06 19.64 -7.51
C PHE A 336 27.90 19.71 -8.76
N ASP A 337 29.19 19.51 -8.60
CA ASP A 337 30.20 19.49 -9.66
C ASP A 337 30.34 18.07 -10.22
N PRO A 338 29.99 17.83 -11.51
CA PRO A 338 30.08 16.51 -12.12
C PRO A 338 31.52 15.97 -12.19
N SER A 339 32.53 16.85 -12.15
CA SER A 339 33.95 16.43 -12.15
C SER A 339 34.33 15.64 -10.90
N LYS A 340 33.54 15.71 -9.82
CA LYS A 340 33.75 14.91 -8.59
C LYS A 340 33.31 13.45 -8.72
N GLY A 341 32.74 13.05 -9.87
CA GLY A 341 32.37 11.66 -10.11
C GLY A 341 31.05 11.21 -9.42
N VAL A 342 30.16 12.13 -9.09
CA VAL A 342 28.81 11.79 -8.65
C VAL A 342 27.86 11.80 -9.83
N ILE A 343 27.12 10.72 -10.04
CA ILE A 343 26.09 10.61 -11.10
C ILE A 343 24.76 10.25 -10.46
N VAL A 344 23.69 10.89 -10.92
CA VAL A 344 22.34 10.63 -10.45
C VAL A 344 21.56 9.87 -11.51
N LEU A 345 21.07 8.66 -11.18
CA LEU A 345 20.17 7.89 -12.01
C LEU A 345 18.76 7.99 -11.42
N GLY A 346 17.81 8.49 -12.19
CA GLY A 346 16.39 8.46 -11.85
C GLY A 346 15.69 7.33 -12.59
N ALA A 347 14.67 6.73 -12.00
CA ALA A 347 13.80 5.79 -12.70
C ALA A 347 12.33 6.18 -12.56
N THR A 348 11.56 6.03 -13.64
CA THR A 348 10.12 6.28 -13.64
C THR A 348 9.41 5.41 -14.67
N ASN A 349 8.15 5.10 -14.38
CA ASN A 349 7.22 4.51 -15.34
C ASN A 349 6.33 5.57 -16.00
N ARG A 350 6.39 6.82 -15.53
CA ARG A 350 5.49 7.92 -15.93
C ARG A 350 6.27 9.19 -16.25
N PRO A 351 7.07 9.22 -17.31
CA PRO A 351 7.87 10.39 -17.67
C PRO A 351 7.02 11.62 -17.99
N GLU A 352 5.77 11.42 -18.42
CA GLU A 352 4.84 12.47 -18.82
C GLU A 352 4.34 13.32 -17.64
N VAL A 353 4.36 12.78 -16.41
CA VAL A 353 3.94 13.53 -15.21
C VAL A 353 5.07 14.33 -14.58
N LEU A 354 6.32 14.12 -15.03
CA LEU A 354 7.48 14.79 -14.45
C LEU A 354 7.50 16.30 -14.76
N ASP A 355 7.94 17.08 -13.79
CA ASP A 355 8.20 18.50 -13.99
C ASP A 355 9.30 18.68 -15.02
N LYS A 356 9.01 19.51 -16.04
CA LYS A 356 9.95 19.84 -17.13
C LYS A 356 11.27 20.42 -16.62
N ALA A 357 11.30 20.95 -15.40
CA ALA A 357 12.52 21.45 -14.78
C ALA A 357 13.55 20.34 -14.50
N LEU A 358 13.09 19.11 -14.19
CA LEU A 358 13.98 17.95 -14.00
C LEU A 358 14.68 17.54 -15.30
N LEU A 359 14.00 17.75 -16.43
CA LEU A 359 14.48 17.32 -17.78
C LEU A 359 15.31 18.38 -18.50
N ARG A 360 15.63 19.51 -17.81
CA ARG A 360 16.49 20.54 -18.40
C ARG A 360 17.95 20.10 -18.41
N PRO A 361 18.74 20.52 -19.45
CA PRO A 361 20.18 20.27 -19.49
C PRO A 361 20.86 20.74 -18.18
N GLY A 362 21.78 19.92 -17.67
CA GLY A 362 22.45 20.13 -16.40
C GLY A 362 21.78 19.43 -15.22
N ARG A 363 20.75 18.60 -15.44
CA ARG A 363 20.04 17.79 -14.46
C ARG A 363 19.94 16.34 -14.94
N PHE A 364 18.74 15.87 -15.37
CA PHE A 364 18.61 14.60 -16.07
C PHE A 364 18.83 14.85 -17.58
N ASP A 365 20.10 14.95 -17.95
CA ASP A 365 20.52 15.31 -19.30
C ASP A 365 20.18 14.24 -20.33
N ARG A 366 20.17 12.99 -19.90
CA ARG A 366 19.92 11.85 -20.77
C ARG A 366 18.65 11.12 -20.34
N ARG A 367 17.85 10.79 -21.35
CA ARG A 367 16.70 9.90 -21.17
C ARG A 367 17.03 8.58 -21.85
N ILE A 368 17.05 7.50 -21.05
CA ILE A 368 17.37 6.15 -21.50
C ILE A 368 16.10 5.30 -21.37
N THR A 369 15.62 4.82 -22.51
CA THR A 369 14.42 3.99 -22.56
C THR A 369 14.79 2.54 -22.27
N VAL A 370 14.07 1.92 -21.34
CA VAL A 370 14.19 0.51 -20.96
C VAL A 370 12.90 -0.18 -21.39
N ASP A 371 12.87 -0.60 -22.65
CA ASP A 371 11.68 -1.16 -23.29
C ASP A 371 11.40 -2.61 -22.88
N ARG A 372 10.25 -3.13 -23.30
CA ARG A 372 9.96 -4.55 -23.20
C ARG A 372 10.95 -5.33 -24.08
N PRO A 373 11.46 -6.47 -23.62
CA PRO A 373 12.43 -7.23 -24.39
C PRO A 373 11.80 -7.81 -25.68
N ASN A 374 12.49 -7.68 -26.80
CA ASN A 374 12.16 -8.36 -28.04
C ASN A 374 12.42 -9.88 -27.90
N LEU A 375 12.15 -10.66 -28.92
CA LEU A 375 12.33 -12.13 -28.90
C LEU A 375 13.73 -12.55 -28.43
N ALA A 376 14.78 -11.94 -28.99
CA ALA A 376 16.17 -12.22 -28.61
C ALA A 376 16.45 -11.84 -27.15
N GLY A 377 15.94 -10.68 -26.72
CA GLY A 377 16.04 -10.21 -25.34
C GLY A 377 15.29 -11.11 -24.36
N ARG A 378 14.10 -11.63 -24.70
CA ARG A 378 13.39 -12.59 -23.87
C ARG A 378 14.14 -13.91 -23.75
N LEU A 379 14.68 -14.42 -24.86
CA LEU A 379 15.52 -15.62 -24.84
C LEU A 379 16.73 -15.42 -23.93
N ALA A 380 17.46 -14.33 -24.08
CA ALA A 380 18.61 -14.00 -23.24
C ALA A 380 18.21 -13.85 -21.75
N THR A 381 17.06 -13.23 -21.49
CA THR A 381 16.51 -13.09 -20.11
C THR A 381 16.19 -14.46 -19.51
N LEU A 382 15.53 -15.34 -20.24
CA LEU A 382 15.28 -16.73 -19.83
C LEU A 382 16.58 -17.48 -19.54
N GLN A 383 17.61 -17.33 -20.40
CA GLN A 383 18.93 -17.94 -20.18
C GLN A 383 19.60 -17.44 -18.90
N VAL A 384 19.50 -16.13 -18.58
CA VAL A 384 20.02 -15.57 -17.33
C VAL A 384 19.30 -16.16 -16.13
N HIS A 385 17.98 -16.21 -16.11
CA HIS A 385 17.21 -16.70 -14.98
C HIS A 385 17.30 -18.23 -14.81
N THR A 386 17.62 -18.97 -15.87
CA THR A 386 17.80 -20.44 -15.81
C THR A 386 19.22 -20.88 -15.48
N ARG A 387 20.22 -20.00 -15.38
CA ARG A 387 21.63 -20.35 -15.10
C ARG A 387 21.82 -21.25 -13.88
N ASN A 388 21.05 -21.01 -12.84
CA ASN A 388 21.13 -21.72 -11.56
C ASN A 388 20.06 -22.82 -11.42
N ILE A 389 19.30 -23.11 -12.47
CA ILE A 389 18.20 -24.06 -12.47
C ILE A 389 18.59 -25.25 -13.33
N ARG A 390 18.33 -26.47 -12.84
CA ARG A 390 18.53 -27.66 -13.64
C ARG A 390 17.41 -27.82 -14.65
N LEU A 391 17.72 -27.71 -15.92
CA LEU A 391 16.81 -27.97 -17.04
C LEU A 391 16.95 -29.42 -17.52
N ALA A 392 15.86 -30.00 -17.97
CA ALA A 392 15.84 -31.29 -18.66
C ALA A 392 16.26 -31.09 -20.14
N GLU A 393 16.61 -32.19 -20.81
CA GLU A 393 17.09 -32.15 -22.20
C GLU A 393 16.02 -31.75 -23.22
N ASP A 394 14.74 -31.84 -22.86
CA ASP A 394 13.59 -31.48 -23.69
C ASP A 394 13.30 -29.99 -23.73
N VAL A 395 14.03 -29.17 -22.96
CA VAL A 395 13.72 -27.74 -22.81
C VAL A 395 14.24 -26.93 -23.99
N ASP A 396 13.32 -26.31 -24.70
CA ASP A 396 13.56 -25.35 -25.75
C ASP A 396 13.13 -23.95 -25.29
N LEU A 397 14.12 -23.14 -24.88
CA LEU A 397 13.88 -21.77 -24.41
C LEU A 397 13.41 -20.83 -25.53
N ASN A 398 13.70 -21.13 -26.82
CA ASN A 398 13.21 -20.33 -27.95
C ASN A 398 11.68 -20.40 -28.02
N LYS A 399 11.10 -21.60 -27.88
CA LYS A 399 9.63 -21.76 -27.86
C LYS A 399 9.00 -21.00 -26.72
N ILE A 400 9.65 -20.97 -25.54
CA ILE A 400 9.15 -20.19 -24.39
C ILE A 400 9.29 -18.69 -24.68
N ALA A 401 10.39 -18.25 -25.27
CA ALA A 401 10.57 -16.84 -25.65
C ALA A 401 9.53 -16.37 -26.69
N GLN A 402 9.16 -17.23 -27.65
CA GLN A 402 8.06 -16.97 -28.59
C GLN A 402 6.72 -16.89 -27.87
N ALA A 403 6.42 -17.85 -27.01
CA ALA A 403 5.18 -17.91 -26.25
C ALA A 403 4.99 -16.69 -25.31
N THR A 404 6.08 -16.10 -24.80
CA THR A 404 6.07 -14.98 -23.86
C THR A 404 6.14 -13.60 -24.53
N ALA A 405 5.60 -13.46 -25.74
CA ALA A 405 5.51 -12.16 -26.42
C ALA A 405 4.80 -11.13 -25.54
N GLY A 406 5.39 -9.93 -25.41
CA GLY A 406 4.86 -8.85 -24.56
C GLY A 406 5.19 -8.95 -23.06
N CYS A 407 5.73 -10.06 -22.57
CA CYS A 407 6.18 -10.21 -21.18
C CYS A 407 7.40 -9.33 -20.88
N VAL A 408 7.47 -8.81 -19.67
CA VAL A 408 8.64 -8.08 -19.16
C VAL A 408 9.62 -9.02 -18.43
N GLY A 409 10.80 -8.52 -18.10
CA GLY A 409 11.82 -9.32 -17.41
C GLY A 409 11.36 -9.92 -16.08
N ALA A 410 10.54 -9.20 -15.32
CA ALA A 410 9.97 -9.68 -14.06
C ALA A 410 9.01 -10.87 -14.27
N ASP A 411 8.20 -10.86 -15.34
CA ASP A 411 7.29 -11.95 -15.67
C ASP A 411 8.06 -13.21 -16.02
N LEU A 412 9.14 -13.06 -16.82
CA LEU A 412 10.01 -14.17 -17.21
C LEU A 412 10.74 -14.77 -16.00
N ALA A 413 11.20 -13.94 -15.07
CA ALA A 413 11.81 -14.39 -13.82
C ALA A 413 10.81 -15.19 -12.97
N ASN A 414 9.58 -14.69 -12.84
CA ASN A 414 8.51 -15.35 -12.12
C ASN A 414 8.12 -16.69 -12.77
N LEU A 415 8.01 -16.70 -14.12
CA LEU A 415 7.72 -17.91 -14.89
C LEU A 415 8.75 -19.01 -14.60
N VAL A 416 10.03 -18.69 -14.66
CA VAL A 416 11.12 -19.65 -14.42
C VAL A 416 11.11 -20.15 -12.98
N ASN A 417 10.84 -19.27 -12.01
CA ASN A 417 10.70 -19.64 -10.60
C ASN A 417 9.50 -20.57 -10.37
N GLU A 418 8.34 -20.27 -10.93
CA GLU A 418 7.14 -21.11 -10.83
C GLU A 418 7.35 -22.48 -11.50
N ALA A 419 8.08 -22.53 -12.62
CA ALA A 419 8.43 -23.79 -13.27
C ALA A 419 9.32 -24.66 -12.36
N ALA A 420 10.29 -24.07 -11.68
CA ALA A 420 11.13 -24.77 -10.71
C ALA A 420 10.32 -25.28 -9.52
N LEU A 421 9.44 -24.43 -8.96
CA LEU A 421 8.53 -24.84 -7.88
C LEU A 421 7.58 -25.96 -8.30
N ARG A 422 7.08 -25.92 -9.56
CA ARG A 422 6.24 -26.99 -10.12
C ARG A 422 7.01 -28.28 -10.25
N ALA A 423 8.24 -28.27 -10.76
CA ALA A 423 9.09 -29.46 -10.87
C ALA A 423 9.29 -30.13 -9.50
N VAL A 424 9.57 -29.33 -8.45
CA VAL A 424 9.71 -29.83 -7.07
C VAL A 424 8.39 -30.40 -6.55
N ARG A 425 7.27 -29.71 -6.73
CA ARG A 425 5.93 -30.21 -6.35
C ARG A 425 5.56 -31.56 -7.01
N LYS A 426 6.10 -31.80 -8.19
CA LYS A 426 5.92 -33.05 -8.95
C LYS A 426 7.01 -34.09 -8.66
N GLY A 427 7.91 -33.88 -7.69
CA GLY A 427 8.97 -34.78 -7.26
C GLY A 427 10.12 -34.93 -8.27
N ARG A 428 10.29 -33.99 -9.21
CA ARG A 428 11.34 -34.01 -10.23
C ARG A 428 12.55 -33.19 -9.80
N LYS A 429 13.73 -33.59 -10.32
CA LYS A 429 15.02 -32.94 -10.04
C LYS A 429 15.42 -31.88 -11.09
N ALA A 430 14.68 -31.78 -12.18
CA ALA A 430 14.90 -30.87 -13.29
C ALA A 430 13.58 -30.33 -13.82
N VAL A 431 13.61 -29.13 -14.35
CA VAL A 431 12.50 -28.45 -15.02
C VAL A 431 12.42 -28.95 -16.46
N ASN A 432 11.26 -29.38 -16.89
CA ASN A 432 11.01 -29.79 -18.28
C ASN A 432 10.22 -28.72 -19.06
N GLN A 433 10.06 -28.89 -20.37
CA GLN A 433 9.36 -27.94 -21.24
C GLN A 433 7.93 -27.69 -20.78
N ASN A 434 7.22 -28.73 -20.32
CA ASN A 434 5.84 -28.63 -19.86
C ASN A 434 5.71 -27.80 -18.57
N ASP A 435 6.74 -27.85 -17.69
CA ASP A 435 6.72 -26.99 -16.50
C ASP A 435 6.76 -25.50 -16.87
N LEU A 436 7.59 -25.14 -17.82
CA LEU A 436 7.70 -23.77 -18.29
C LEU A 436 6.41 -23.30 -18.97
N LEU A 437 5.80 -24.12 -19.83
CA LEU A 437 4.54 -23.79 -20.50
C LEU A 437 3.38 -23.63 -19.51
N VAL A 438 3.22 -24.56 -18.57
CA VAL A 438 2.16 -24.47 -17.56
C VAL A 438 2.41 -23.31 -16.59
N SER A 439 3.67 -23.00 -16.30
CA SER A 439 3.98 -21.83 -15.46
C SER A 439 3.75 -20.52 -16.21
N PHE A 440 3.93 -20.47 -17.51
CA PHE A 440 3.53 -19.35 -18.34
C PHE A 440 2.01 -19.12 -18.26
N GLU A 441 1.22 -20.19 -18.39
CA GLU A 441 -0.23 -20.13 -18.22
C GLU A 441 -0.61 -19.64 -16.81
N LEU A 442 0.09 -20.12 -15.78
CA LEU A 442 -0.12 -19.71 -14.40
C LEU A 442 0.12 -18.21 -14.19
N VAL A 443 1.15 -17.65 -14.82
CA VAL A 443 1.48 -16.23 -14.73
C VAL A 443 0.42 -15.38 -15.44
N ILE A 444 -0.09 -15.81 -16.59
CA ILE A 444 -1.08 -15.05 -17.38
C ILE A 444 -2.50 -15.25 -16.88
N ALA A 445 -2.94 -16.49 -16.68
CA ALA A 445 -4.33 -16.82 -16.36
C ALA A 445 -4.58 -17.10 -14.87
N GLY A 446 -3.51 -17.23 -14.07
CA GLY A 446 -3.60 -17.65 -12.68
C GLY A 446 -3.72 -19.16 -12.52
N SER A 447 -3.85 -19.63 -11.28
CA SER A 447 -3.97 -21.07 -10.97
C SER A 447 -5.38 -21.59 -11.25
N GLU A 448 -5.47 -22.88 -11.61
CA GLU A 448 -6.76 -23.57 -11.72
C GLU A 448 -7.54 -23.55 -10.40
N LYS A 449 -8.82 -23.25 -10.45
CA LYS A 449 -9.73 -23.34 -9.30
C LYS A 449 -10.22 -24.78 -9.10
N LYS A 450 -9.80 -25.44 -8.03
CA LYS A 450 -10.13 -26.84 -7.76
C LYS A 450 -11.52 -27.08 -7.15
N GLY A 451 -12.25 -26.04 -6.79
CA GLY A 451 -13.51 -26.18 -6.05
C GLY A 451 -14.72 -25.50 -6.68
N THR A 452 -14.59 -24.97 -7.89
CA THR A 452 -15.73 -24.32 -8.58
C THR A 452 -16.60 -25.39 -9.21
N VAL A 453 -17.84 -25.47 -8.74
CA VAL A 453 -18.88 -26.32 -9.36
C VAL A 453 -19.58 -25.48 -10.42
N ILE A 454 -19.33 -25.78 -11.68
CA ILE A 454 -20.00 -25.17 -12.83
C ILE A 454 -21.10 -26.12 -13.26
N THR A 455 -22.30 -25.60 -13.55
CA THR A 455 -23.39 -26.41 -14.08
C THR A 455 -23.07 -26.89 -15.49
N GLU A 456 -23.64 -28.02 -15.92
CA GLU A 456 -23.44 -28.55 -17.28
C GLU A 456 -23.90 -27.56 -18.36
N GLU A 457 -24.91 -26.77 -18.06
CA GLU A 457 -25.39 -25.72 -18.94
C GLU A 457 -24.37 -24.58 -19.10
N GLU A 458 -23.85 -24.07 -17.98
CA GLU A 458 -22.79 -23.06 -18.01
C GLU A 458 -21.52 -23.57 -18.69
N LYS A 459 -21.13 -24.82 -18.40
CA LYS A 459 -19.97 -25.46 -19.04
C LYS A 459 -20.12 -25.54 -20.55
N ARG A 460 -21.35 -25.82 -21.00
CA ARG A 460 -21.68 -25.81 -22.43
C ARG A 460 -21.56 -24.40 -23.03
N ILE A 461 -22.13 -23.38 -22.36
CA ILE A 461 -22.04 -22.00 -22.83
C ILE A 461 -20.58 -21.55 -22.93
N ILE A 462 -19.76 -21.82 -21.90
CA ILE A 462 -18.34 -21.50 -21.90
C ILE A 462 -17.61 -22.20 -23.06
N ALA A 463 -17.89 -23.48 -23.29
CA ALA A 463 -17.26 -24.23 -24.37
C ALA A 463 -17.54 -23.63 -25.75
N TYR A 464 -18.78 -23.26 -26.00
CA TYR A 464 -19.16 -22.60 -27.26
C TYR A 464 -18.58 -21.19 -27.37
N HIS A 465 -18.47 -20.46 -26.26
CA HIS A 465 -17.82 -19.16 -26.20
C HIS A 465 -16.35 -19.24 -26.61
N GLU A 466 -15.57 -20.13 -25.97
CA GLU A 466 -14.14 -20.29 -26.25
C GLU A 466 -13.86 -20.85 -27.65
N VAL A 467 -14.66 -21.83 -28.08
CA VAL A 467 -14.55 -22.35 -29.45
C VAL A 467 -14.95 -21.30 -30.48
N GLY A 468 -15.89 -20.40 -30.14
CA GLY A 468 -16.23 -19.25 -30.97
C GLY A 468 -15.02 -18.40 -31.31
N HIS A 469 -14.25 -17.98 -30.29
CA HIS A 469 -13.00 -17.24 -30.46
C HIS A 469 -12.01 -18.01 -31.34
N ALA A 470 -11.77 -19.27 -31.00
CA ALA A 470 -10.79 -20.09 -31.69
C ALA A 470 -11.13 -20.35 -33.16
N LEU A 471 -12.40 -20.65 -33.46
CA LEU A 471 -12.85 -20.96 -34.83
C LEU A 471 -12.81 -19.73 -35.72
N VAL A 472 -13.25 -18.55 -35.23
CA VAL A 472 -13.18 -17.30 -35.98
C VAL A 472 -11.72 -16.92 -36.24
N ALA A 473 -10.83 -17.07 -35.26
CA ALA A 473 -9.40 -16.88 -35.45
C ALA A 473 -8.83 -17.81 -36.55
N ALA A 474 -9.13 -19.11 -36.48
CA ALA A 474 -8.61 -20.10 -37.45
C ALA A 474 -9.15 -19.90 -38.88
N LYS A 475 -10.31 -19.28 -39.05
CA LYS A 475 -10.93 -19.03 -40.37
C LYS A 475 -10.56 -17.67 -40.97
N GLN A 476 -9.76 -16.85 -40.28
CA GLN A 476 -9.27 -15.57 -40.76
C GLN A 476 -7.79 -15.67 -41.16
N LYS A 477 -7.41 -14.96 -42.20
CA LYS A 477 -6.03 -14.96 -42.73
C LYS A 477 -5.07 -14.18 -41.80
N ASN A 478 -5.58 -13.13 -41.16
CA ASN A 478 -4.74 -12.17 -40.42
C ASN A 478 -4.85 -12.33 -38.88
N ALA A 479 -5.53 -13.39 -38.42
CA ALA A 479 -5.65 -13.64 -36.98
C ALA A 479 -4.43 -14.42 -36.45
N GLN A 480 -4.18 -14.29 -35.17
CA GLN A 480 -3.13 -15.05 -34.50
C GLN A 480 -3.54 -16.52 -34.34
N PRO A 481 -2.62 -17.48 -34.49
CA PRO A 481 -2.91 -18.89 -34.36
C PRO A 481 -3.32 -19.24 -32.92
N VAL A 482 -4.27 -20.17 -32.83
CA VAL A 482 -4.72 -20.70 -31.52
C VAL A 482 -3.72 -21.72 -31.03
N SER A 483 -3.25 -21.55 -29.81
CA SER A 483 -2.35 -22.49 -29.14
C SER A 483 -3.09 -23.48 -28.26
N LYS A 484 -4.05 -22.99 -27.47
CA LYS A 484 -4.80 -23.81 -26.50
C LYS A 484 -6.19 -23.22 -26.24
N ILE A 485 -7.16 -24.10 -25.99
CA ILE A 485 -8.51 -23.75 -25.58
C ILE A 485 -8.84 -24.54 -24.31
N THR A 486 -9.34 -23.87 -23.28
CA THR A 486 -9.73 -24.53 -22.02
C THR A 486 -11.00 -23.94 -21.43
N ILE A 487 -11.80 -24.82 -20.82
CA ILE A 487 -12.99 -24.46 -20.04
C ILE A 487 -12.80 -24.69 -18.55
N VAL A 488 -11.54 -24.83 -18.11
CA VAL A 488 -11.18 -24.98 -16.70
C VAL A 488 -11.10 -23.59 -16.08
N PRO A 489 -11.83 -23.32 -14.98
CA PRO A 489 -11.78 -22.01 -14.32
C PRO A 489 -10.44 -21.69 -13.70
N HIS A 490 -10.01 -20.42 -13.80
CA HIS A 490 -8.76 -19.93 -13.25
C HIS A 490 -8.96 -18.81 -12.22
N THR A 491 -7.96 -18.54 -11.37
CA THR A 491 -8.09 -17.64 -10.22
C THR A 491 -8.19 -16.15 -10.61
N GLN A 492 -7.78 -15.75 -11.80
CA GLN A 492 -7.92 -14.37 -12.30
C GLN A 492 -9.33 -14.05 -12.83
N GLY A 493 -10.30 -14.94 -12.60
CA GLY A 493 -11.71 -14.69 -12.89
C GLY A 493 -12.19 -15.29 -14.21
N ALA A 494 -11.31 -15.82 -15.05
CA ALA A 494 -11.68 -16.50 -16.27
C ALA A 494 -12.33 -17.86 -15.95
N LEU A 495 -13.49 -18.13 -16.55
CA LEU A 495 -14.16 -19.44 -16.49
C LEU A 495 -13.65 -20.42 -17.57
N GLY A 496 -13.08 -19.89 -18.63
CA GLY A 496 -12.33 -20.52 -19.68
C GLY A 496 -11.41 -19.49 -20.32
N TYR A 497 -10.54 -19.90 -21.24
CA TYR A 497 -9.79 -18.98 -22.09
C TYR A 497 -9.29 -19.67 -23.36
N THR A 498 -9.11 -18.88 -24.40
CA THR A 498 -8.45 -19.27 -25.64
C THR A 498 -7.11 -18.55 -25.74
N LEU A 499 -6.02 -19.30 -25.75
CA LEU A 499 -4.66 -18.76 -25.84
C LEU A 499 -4.22 -18.66 -27.29
N HIS A 500 -3.88 -17.43 -27.69
CA HIS A 500 -3.30 -17.13 -28.99
C HIS A 500 -1.80 -16.87 -28.81
N LEU A 501 -0.95 -17.53 -29.59
CA LEU A 501 0.49 -17.30 -29.58
C LEU A 501 0.93 -16.87 -30.97
N PRO A 502 1.51 -15.67 -31.11
CA PRO A 502 2.02 -15.22 -32.41
C PRO A 502 3.22 -16.07 -32.85
N GLU A 503 3.25 -16.49 -34.10
CA GLU A 503 4.40 -17.19 -34.69
C GLU A 503 5.59 -16.24 -34.90
N GLU A 504 5.29 -14.96 -35.21
CA GLU A 504 6.27 -13.90 -35.45
C GLU A 504 5.91 -12.62 -34.67
N GLU A 505 6.91 -11.86 -34.25
CA GLU A 505 6.69 -10.52 -33.67
C GLU A 505 6.33 -9.53 -34.79
N LYS A 506 5.10 -9.04 -34.77
CA LYS A 506 4.66 -7.95 -35.63
C LYS A 506 4.77 -6.62 -34.90
N PHE A 507 5.58 -5.71 -35.45
CA PHE A 507 5.71 -4.34 -34.93
C PHE A 507 4.68 -3.38 -35.52
N LEU A 508 4.09 -3.71 -36.65
CA LEU A 508 3.07 -2.91 -37.30
C LEU A 508 1.81 -3.74 -37.51
N MET A 509 0.69 -3.23 -37.05
CA MET A 509 -0.63 -3.82 -37.29
C MET A 509 -1.31 -3.07 -38.45
N SER A 510 -1.75 -3.79 -39.46
CA SER A 510 -2.60 -3.22 -40.51
C SER A 510 -4.05 -3.07 -39.98
N ARG A 511 -4.84 -2.26 -40.71
CA ARG A 511 -6.29 -2.15 -40.42
C ARG A 511 -6.97 -3.50 -40.40
N GLU A 512 -6.61 -4.40 -41.32
CA GLU A 512 -7.20 -5.75 -41.39
C GLU A 512 -6.77 -6.65 -40.23
N ASP A 513 -5.55 -6.51 -39.71
CA ASP A 513 -5.11 -7.24 -38.50
C ASP A 513 -5.94 -6.83 -37.28
N ILE A 514 -6.18 -5.52 -37.10
CA ILE A 514 -7.00 -4.98 -36.00
C ILE A 514 -8.46 -5.43 -36.11
N LEU A 515 -9.04 -5.36 -37.33
CA LEU A 515 -10.39 -5.82 -37.56
C LEU A 515 -10.54 -7.34 -37.34
N ALA A 516 -9.52 -8.13 -37.70
CA ALA A 516 -9.50 -9.57 -37.44
C ALA A 516 -9.46 -9.86 -35.93
N GLU A 517 -8.70 -9.09 -35.16
CA GLU A 517 -8.68 -9.23 -33.69
C GLU A 517 -10.01 -8.84 -33.07
N ILE A 518 -10.65 -7.74 -33.51
CA ILE A 518 -11.98 -7.34 -33.04
C ILE A 518 -13.02 -8.43 -33.32
N ARG A 519 -13.01 -9.02 -34.54
CA ARG A 519 -13.93 -10.14 -34.88
C ARG A 519 -13.71 -11.33 -33.97
N THR A 520 -12.45 -11.67 -33.71
CA THR A 520 -12.08 -12.77 -32.81
C THR A 520 -12.60 -12.51 -31.39
N LEU A 521 -12.41 -11.30 -30.83
CA LEU A 521 -12.89 -10.93 -29.51
C LEU A 521 -14.44 -10.98 -29.42
N LEU A 522 -15.15 -10.56 -30.45
CA LEU A 522 -16.62 -10.58 -30.47
C LEU A 522 -17.21 -11.97 -30.75
N ALA A 523 -16.38 -12.93 -31.17
CA ALA A 523 -16.84 -14.26 -31.58
C ALA A 523 -17.39 -15.11 -30.44
N GLY A 524 -16.87 -14.98 -29.21
CA GLY A 524 -17.39 -15.68 -28.04
C GLY A 524 -18.86 -15.36 -27.81
N ARG A 525 -19.20 -14.07 -27.71
CA ARG A 525 -20.59 -13.61 -27.61
C ARG A 525 -21.43 -14.00 -28.82
N SER A 526 -20.86 -13.91 -30.01
CA SER A 526 -21.57 -14.31 -31.25
C SER A 526 -21.98 -15.79 -31.25
N SER A 527 -21.08 -16.63 -30.68
CA SER A 527 -21.34 -18.08 -30.52
C SER A 527 -22.43 -18.36 -29.49
N GLU A 528 -22.46 -17.67 -28.34
CA GLU A 528 -23.52 -17.76 -27.35
C GLU A 528 -24.90 -17.45 -27.99
N GLU A 529 -24.99 -16.37 -28.75
CA GLU A 529 -26.25 -15.94 -29.40
C GLU A 529 -26.76 -16.95 -30.44
N ILE A 530 -25.82 -17.50 -31.26
CA ILE A 530 -26.19 -18.43 -32.34
C ILE A 530 -26.61 -19.81 -31.80
N VAL A 531 -25.90 -20.29 -30.76
CA VAL A 531 -26.00 -21.68 -30.29
C VAL A 531 -26.89 -21.83 -29.07
N CYS A 532 -26.71 -20.97 -28.11
CA CYS A 532 -27.39 -21.04 -26.83
C CYS A 532 -28.58 -20.09 -26.73
N ASN A 533 -28.77 -19.24 -27.73
CA ASN A 533 -29.81 -18.20 -27.77
C ASN A 533 -29.84 -17.36 -26.48
N THR A 534 -28.65 -17.09 -25.93
CA THR A 534 -28.45 -16.34 -24.69
C THR A 534 -27.32 -15.36 -24.83
N MET A 535 -27.24 -14.42 -23.89
CA MET A 535 -26.15 -13.45 -23.74
C MET A 535 -25.73 -13.45 -22.30
N THR A 536 -24.44 -13.80 -22.03
CA THR A 536 -23.93 -13.87 -20.66
C THR A 536 -23.01 -12.72 -20.33
N SER A 537 -22.75 -12.47 -19.06
CA SER A 537 -21.76 -11.49 -18.60
C SER A 537 -20.30 -11.90 -18.89
N GLY A 538 -20.06 -13.14 -19.32
CA GLY A 538 -18.72 -13.69 -19.59
C GLY A 538 -17.95 -12.91 -20.65
N ALA A 539 -18.64 -12.38 -21.66
CA ALA A 539 -18.03 -11.61 -22.74
C ALA A 539 -17.64 -10.16 -22.38
N ALA A 540 -17.75 -9.73 -21.11
CA ALA A 540 -17.54 -8.32 -20.74
C ALA A 540 -16.14 -7.83 -21.08
N ASN A 541 -15.10 -8.59 -20.74
CA ASN A 541 -13.69 -8.25 -21.01
C ASN A 541 -13.39 -8.19 -22.53
N ASP A 542 -13.94 -9.14 -23.30
CA ASP A 542 -13.75 -9.18 -24.76
C ASP A 542 -14.38 -7.97 -25.44
N ILE A 543 -15.57 -7.58 -24.98
CA ILE A 543 -16.27 -6.40 -25.49
C ILE A 543 -15.48 -5.12 -25.13
N GLU A 544 -14.92 -5.04 -23.93
CA GLU A 544 -14.09 -3.91 -23.51
C GLU A 544 -12.84 -3.78 -24.39
N ARG A 545 -12.10 -4.86 -24.59
CA ARG A 545 -10.93 -4.89 -25.46
C ARG A 545 -11.27 -4.61 -26.93
N ALA A 546 -12.34 -5.18 -27.44
CA ALA A 546 -12.82 -4.90 -28.80
C ALA A 546 -13.18 -3.42 -28.97
N THR A 547 -13.80 -2.81 -27.95
CA THR A 547 -14.14 -1.38 -27.96
C THR A 547 -12.90 -0.50 -27.94
N GLU A 548 -11.91 -0.87 -27.14
CA GLU A 548 -10.63 -0.15 -27.08
C GLU A 548 -9.88 -0.18 -28.43
N LEU A 549 -9.78 -1.36 -29.06
CA LEU A 549 -9.17 -1.50 -30.40
C LEU A 549 -9.90 -0.70 -31.45
N ALA A 550 -11.22 -0.74 -31.47
CA ALA A 550 -12.05 0.03 -32.40
C ALA A 550 -11.90 1.54 -32.19
N ARG A 551 -11.82 2.02 -30.95
CA ARG A 551 -11.54 3.42 -30.63
C ARG A 551 -10.13 3.83 -31.07
N ASN A 552 -9.12 2.99 -30.82
CA ASN A 552 -7.76 3.26 -31.26
C ASN A 552 -7.66 3.35 -32.79
N LEU A 553 -8.39 2.51 -33.52
CA LEU A 553 -8.46 2.52 -34.98
C LEU A 553 -9.00 3.86 -35.48
N VAL A 554 -10.09 4.38 -34.85
CA VAL A 554 -10.72 5.64 -35.23
C VAL A 554 -9.92 6.85 -34.74
N ALA A 555 -9.57 6.89 -33.45
CA ALA A 555 -9.09 8.10 -32.79
C ALA A 555 -7.58 8.31 -32.85
N ARG A 556 -6.81 7.22 -33.00
CA ARG A 556 -5.35 7.24 -32.86
C ARG A 556 -4.60 6.89 -34.13
N PHE A 557 -5.06 5.87 -34.85
CA PHE A 557 -4.31 5.34 -36.00
C PHE A 557 -4.66 6.00 -37.32
N GLY A 558 -5.74 6.81 -37.37
CA GLY A 558 -6.20 7.43 -38.60
C GLY A 558 -6.60 6.40 -39.67
N MET A 559 -7.17 5.26 -39.25
CA MET A 559 -7.55 4.15 -40.14
C MET A 559 -9.07 4.11 -40.39
N CYS A 560 -9.71 5.27 -40.38
CA CYS A 560 -11.16 5.44 -40.55
C CYS A 560 -11.43 6.43 -41.69
N ASP A 561 -12.36 6.09 -42.58
CA ASP A 561 -12.69 6.90 -43.73
C ASP A 561 -13.34 8.25 -43.36
N GLU A 562 -14.06 8.34 -42.21
CA GLU A 562 -14.73 9.54 -41.73
C GLU A 562 -13.76 10.65 -41.31
N PHE A 563 -12.62 10.29 -40.72
CA PHE A 563 -11.64 11.26 -40.15
C PHE A 563 -10.29 11.25 -40.87
N ASP A 564 -10.13 10.36 -41.83
CA ASP A 564 -8.87 10.18 -42.57
C ASP A 564 -7.66 10.12 -41.62
N MET A 565 -6.59 10.89 -41.83
CA MET A 565 -5.38 10.90 -41.00
C MET A 565 -5.43 11.90 -39.83
N MET A 566 -6.61 12.23 -39.32
CA MET A 566 -6.78 13.12 -38.17
C MET A 566 -6.60 12.36 -36.86
N ALA A 567 -5.64 12.76 -36.04
CA ALA A 567 -5.52 12.29 -34.67
C ALA A 567 -6.50 13.03 -33.75
N LEU A 568 -7.46 12.32 -33.17
CA LEU A 568 -8.52 12.88 -32.34
C LEU A 568 -8.13 12.97 -30.86
N GLY A 569 -7.06 12.31 -30.44
CA GLY A 569 -6.61 12.30 -29.06
C GLY A 569 -5.09 12.17 -28.91
N THR A 570 -4.62 12.51 -27.73
CA THR A 570 -3.20 12.42 -27.34
C THR A 570 -3.00 11.36 -26.25
N ILE A 571 -1.87 10.62 -26.31
CA ILE A 571 -1.52 9.62 -25.31
C ILE A 571 -1.18 10.34 -24.01
N GLN A 572 -1.84 9.97 -22.93
CA GLN A 572 -1.56 10.51 -21.58
C GLN A 572 -0.52 9.67 -20.84
N SER A 573 -0.48 8.35 -21.07
CA SER A 573 0.43 7.44 -20.39
C SER A 573 0.98 6.41 -21.38
N GLN A 574 2.25 6.55 -21.73
CA GLN A 574 2.90 5.70 -22.74
C GLN A 574 3.32 4.33 -22.20
N TYR A 575 3.71 4.25 -20.90
CA TYR A 575 4.38 3.08 -20.32
C TYR A 575 3.53 2.29 -19.33
N LEU A 576 2.33 2.79 -18.96
CA LEU A 576 1.41 2.09 -18.06
C LEU A 576 0.28 1.43 -18.85
N ASP A 577 -0.75 2.18 -19.11
CA ASP A 577 -2.03 1.70 -19.65
C ASP A 577 -2.32 2.16 -21.09
N GLY A 578 -1.43 2.98 -21.65
CA GLY A 578 -1.65 3.54 -22.99
C GLY A 578 -2.85 4.48 -23.07
N SER A 579 -3.38 4.94 -21.93
CA SER A 579 -4.56 5.80 -21.88
C SER A 579 -4.34 7.07 -22.69
N TYR A 580 -5.38 7.49 -23.40
CA TYR A 580 -5.36 8.72 -24.19
C TYR A 580 -6.54 9.61 -23.83
N SER A 581 -6.38 10.91 -24.02
CA SER A 581 -7.48 11.85 -23.90
C SER A 581 -7.82 12.47 -25.23
N MET A 582 -9.11 12.62 -25.47
CA MET A 582 -9.62 13.26 -26.68
C MET A 582 -9.36 14.78 -26.61
N THR A 583 -8.85 15.33 -27.71
CA THR A 583 -8.49 16.74 -27.87
C THR A 583 -9.34 17.46 -28.93
N CYS A 584 -10.48 16.87 -29.31
CA CYS A 584 -11.37 17.37 -30.33
C CYS A 584 -12.66 17.97 -29.73
N ALA A 585 -13.46 18.66 -30.54
CA ALA A 585 -14.76 19.18 -30.17
C ALA A 585 -15.75 18.08 -29.84
N GLN A 586 -16.78 18.37 -29.03
CA GLN A 586 -17.79 17.38 -28.62
C GLN A 586 -18.54 16.73 -29.77
N GLU A 587 -18.80 17.48 -30.86
CA GLU A 587 -19.44 16.96 -32.05
C GLU A 587 -18.55 15.91 -32.76
N THR A 588 -17.26 16.16 -32.84
CA THR A 588 -16.27 15.22 -33.40
C THR A 588 -16.14 13.99 -32.50
N TYR A 589 -16.17 14.18 -31.18
CA TYR A 589 -16.18 13.08 -30.22
C TYR A 589 -17.40 12.15 -30.43
N ALA A 590 -18.60 12.75 -30.54
CA ALA A 590 -19.83 12.00 -30.80
C ALA A 590 -19.82 11.29 -32.19
N ALA A 591 -19.17 11.89 -33.20
CA ALA A 591 -18.99 11.25 -34.49
C ALA A 591 -18.02 10.07 -34.41
N ALA A 592 -16.91 10.20 -33.66
CA ALA A 592 -15.96 9.10 -33.44
C ALA A 592 -16.60 7.92 -32.69
N ASP A 593 -17.47 8.19 -31.69
CA ASP A 593 -18.22 7.12 -31.02
C ASP A 593 -19.19 6.42 -32.00
N ARG A 594 -19.89 7.16 -32.87
CA ARG A 594 -20.77 6.56 -33.91
C ARG A 594 -20.00 5.64 -34.86
N GLU A 595 -18.81 6.07 -35.31
CA GLU A 595 -17.98 5.26 -36.19
C GLU A 595 -17.40 4.03 -35.47
N THR A 596 -17.01 4.18 -34.21
CA THR A 596 -16.60 3.05 -33.35
C THR A 596 -17.74 2.01 -33.24
N ILE A 597 -18.96 2.43 -32.97
CA ILE A 597 -20.15 1.55 -32.91
C ILE A 597 -20.39 0.85 -34.24
N LYS A 598 -20.20 1.55 -35.35
CA LYS A 598 -20.39 0.98 -36.71
C LYS A 598 -19.34 -0.12 -36.98
N ILE A 599 -18.08 0.09 -36.64
CA ILE A 599 -17.01 -0.90 -36.79
C ILE A 599 -17.32 -2.14 -35.93
N ILE A 600 -17.65 -1.95 -34.65
CA ILE A 600 -18.01 -3.07 -33.73
C ILE A 600 -19.18 -3.87 -34.29
N ARG A 601 -20.24 -3.19 -34.76
CA ARG A 601 -21.42 -3.84 -35.34
C ARG A 601 -21.08 -4.63 -36.60
N GLN A 602 -20.26 -4.07 -37.48
CA GLN A 602 -19.80 -4.75 -38.67
C GLN A 602 -19.00 -5.99 -38.32
N CYS A 603 -18.00 -5.87 -37.43
CA CYS A 603 -17.18 -7.01 -37.00
C CYS A 603 -18.01 -8.09 -36.30
N HIS A 604 -19.01 -7.71 -35.50
CA HIS A 604 -19.96 -8.65 -34.88
C HIS A 604 -20.79 -9.42 -35.90
N GLN A 605 -21.28 -8.75 -36.96
CA GLN A 605 -22.03 -9.41 -38.03
C GLN A 605 -21.13 -10.36 -38.83
N GLU A 606 -19.89 -9.96 -39.13
CA GLU A 606 -18.91 -10.80 -39.81
C GLU A 606 -18.54 -12.03 -39.00
N ALA A 607 -18.30 -11.87 -37.67
CA ALA A 607 -18.04 -12.99 -36.76
C ALA A 607 -19.23 -13.98 -36.74
N LYS A 608 -20.46 -13.49 -36.65
CA LYS A 608 -21.67 -14.34 -36.74
C LYS A 608 -21.73 -15.12 -38.05
N ARG A 609 -21.46 -14.45 -39.16
CA ARG A 609 -21.43 -15.09 -40.47
C ARG A 609 -20.40 -16.22 -40.53
N ILE A 610 -19.19 -15.97 -40.09
CA ILE A 610 -18.12 -17.00 -40.06
C ILE A 610 -18.55 -18.21 -39.24
N LEU A 611 -19.18 -17.98 -38.07
CA LEU A 611 -19.67 -19.08 -37.21
C LEU A 611 -20.84 -19.84 -37.83
N GLN A 612 -21.77 -19.16 -38.48
CA GLN A 612 -22.90 -19.78 -39.15
C GLN A 612 -22.49 -20.63 -40.35
N ASP A 613 -21.56 -20.10 -41.16
CA ASP A 613 -20.98 -20.81 -42.31
C ASP A 613 -20.17 -22.05 -41.90
N ASN A 614 -19.71 -22.11 -40.67
CA ASN A 614 -18.92 -23.22 -40.12
C ASN A 614 -19.58 -23.91 -38.91
N ARG A 615 -20.90 -23.91 -38.86
CA ARG A 615 -21.67 -24.42 -37.71
C ARG A 615 -21.35 -25.85 -37.33
N GLU A 616 -21.16 -26.76 -38.30
CA GLU A 616 -20.82 -28.16 -38.03
C GLU A 616 -19.45 -28.31 -37.35
N LEU A 617 -18.47 -27.46 -37.74
CA LEU A 617 -17.16 -27.45 -37.13
C LEU A 617 -17.23 -26.91 -35.70
N LEU A 618 -18.01 -25.85 -35.47
CA LEU A 618 -18.25 -25.29 -34.14
C LEU A 618 -18.77 -26.37 -33.19
N ASP A 619 -19.79 -27.10 -33.60
CA ASP A 619 -20.40 -28.16 -32.79
C ASP A 619 -19.44 -29.33 -32.54
N LYS A 620 -18.65 -29.76 -33.54
CA LYS A 620 -17.63 -30.84 -33.39
C LYS A 620 -16.53 -30.47 -32.42
N ILE A 621 -15.97 -29.25 -32.54
CA ILE A 621 -14.89 -28.77 -31.68
C ILE A 621 -15.41 -28.59 -30.25
N ALA A 622 -16.59 -27.99 -30.06
CA ALA A 622 -17.22 -27.82 -28.76
C ALA A 622 -17.50 -29.15 -28.06
N ALA A 623 -18.01 -30.15 -28.77
CA ALA A 623 -18.24 -31.48 -28.22
C ALA A 623 -16.92 -32.16 -27.79
N TYR A 624 -15.84 -31.99 -28.57
CA TYR A 624 -14.53 -32.51 -28.22
C TYR A 624 -13.92 -31.78 -27.01
N LEU A 625 -14.07 -30.43 -26.93
CA LEU A 625 -13.65 -29.62 -25.79
C LEU A 625 -14.41 -29.99 -24.52
N LEU A 626 -15.72 -30.20 -24.58
CA LEU A 626 -16.53 -30.64 -23.44
C LEU A 626 -16.07 -32.00 -22.89
N LYS A 627 -15.62 -32.90 -23.76
CA LYS A 627 -15.09 -34.23 -23.37
C LYS A 627 -13.71 -34.14 -22.72
N LYS A 628 -12.81 -33.30 -23.25
CA LYS A 628 -11.40 -33.20 -22.80
C LYS A 628 -11.12 -32.05 -21.81
N GLU A 629 -12.03 -31.10 -21.69
CA GLU A 629 -11.95 -29.85 -20.91
C GLU A 629 -10.83 -28.89 -21.35
N THR A 630 -9.82 -29.41 -22.03
CA THR A 630 -8.71 -28.64 -22.60
C THR A 630 -8.22 -29.31 -23.87
N ILE A 631 -8.09 -28.53 -24.94
CA ILE A 631 -7.58 -28.98 -26.23
C ILE A 631 -6.49 -28.05 -26.74
N THR A 632 -5.57 -28.57 -27.55
CA THR A 632 -4.54 -27.78 -28.22
C THR A 632 -5.02 -27.21 -29.54
N GLY A 633 -4.39 -26.13 -30.00
CA GLY A 633 -4.67 -25.58 -31.34
C GLY A 633 -4.43 -26.60 -32.47
N GLN A 634 -3.46 -27.49 -32.32
CA GLN A 634 -3.18 -28.56 -33.29
C GLN A 634 -4.32 -29.58 -33.35
N GLU A 635 -4.88 -29.99 -32.18
CA GLU A 635 -6.06 -30.85 -32.13
C GLU A 635 -7.27 -30.20 -32.80
N MET A 636 -7.46 -28.90 -32.53
CA MET A 636 -8.52 -28.12 -33.18
C MET A 636 -8.34 -28.08 -34.71
N MET A 637 -7.12 -27.80 -35.18
CA MET A 637 -6.82 -27.76 -36.60
C MET A 637 -7.01 -29.15 -37.26
N ALA A 638 -6.65 -30.23 -36.56
CA ALA A 638 -6.93 -31.60 -37.06
C ALA A 638 -8.44 -31.82 -37.28
N ILE A 639 -9.30 -31.38 -36.35
CA ILE A 639 -10.75 -31.43 -36.51
C ILE A 639 -11.21 -30.58 -37.72
N ILE A 640 -10.66 -29.39 -37.91
CA ILE A 640 -11.00 -28.50 -39.04
C ILE A 640 -10.62 -29.13 -40.38
N GLU A 641 -9.50 -29.89 -40.42
CA GLU A 641 -8.99 -30.59 -41.59
C GLU A 641 -9.59 -31.98 -41.78
N GLY A 642 -10.45 -32.40 -40.87
CA GLY A 642 -11.08 -33.75 -40.94
C GLY A 642 -10.14 -34.90 -40.56
N ARG A 643 -9.04 -34.60 -39.87
CA ARG A 643 -8.09 -35.62 -39.31
C ARG A 643 -8.49 -35.99 -37.88
N ASP A 644 -8.02 -37.15 -37.43
CA ASP A 644 -8.27 -37.59 -36.06
C ASP A 644 -7.41 -36.77 -35.08
N PRO A 645 -8.05 -36.00 -34.16
CA PRO A 645 -7.33 -35.14 -33.21
C PRO A 645 -6.52 -35.93 -32.17
N GLU A 646 -6.80 -37.24 -31.95
CA GLU A 646 -6.05 -38.09 -31.01
C GLU A 646 -4.68 -38.54 -31.54
N THR A 647 -4.45 -38.37 -32.85
CA THR A 647 -3.19 -38.77 -33.50
C THR A 647 -2.14 -37.67 -33.55
N VAL A 648 -2.45 -36.48 -33.06
CA VAL A 648 -1.56 -35.33 -33.11
C VAL A 648 -0.61 -35.34 -31.92
N ASP A 649 0.70 -35.19 -32.17
CA ASP A 649 1.71 -35.03 -31.12
C ASP A 649 1.49 -33.70 -30.35
N ASN A 650 1.11 -33.83 -29.09
CA ASN A 650 0.73 -32.70 -28.26
C ASN A 650 1.90 -32.23 -27.38
N TYR A 651 2.54 -31.15 -27.76
CA TYR A 651 3.26 -30.29 -26.80
C TYR A 651 2.24 -29.41 -26.05
N GLY A 652 1.88 -29.81 -24.86
CA GLY A 652 0.87 -29.17 -24.02
C GLY A 652 -0.19 -30.21 -23.65
N ALA A 653 0.20 -31.15 -22.80
CA ALA A 653 -0.65 -32.28 -22.41
C ALA A 653 -1.97 -31.76 -21.81
N THR A 654 -3.07 -32.34 -22.31
CA THR A 654 -4.37 -32.31 -21.63
C THR A 654 -4.23 -32.89 -20.22
N ARG A 655 -5.14 -32.52 -19.30
CA ARG A 655 -5.17 -33.05 -17.91
C ARG A 655 -5.09 -34.56 -17.82
N GLU A 656 -5.59 -35.26 -18.83
CA GLU A 656 -5.55 -36.72 -18.95
C GLU A 656 -4.19 -37.25 -19.43
N GLN A 657 -3.54 -36.51 -20.31
CA GLN A 657 -2.17 -36.81 -20.75
C GLN A 657 -1.15 -36.49 -19.66
N GLU A 658 -1.34 -35.41 -18.88
CA GLU A 658 -0.56 -35.20 -17.66
C GLU A 658 -0.70 -36.37 -16.67
N ARG A 659 -1.91 -36.93 -16.48
CA ARG A 659 -2.12 -38.12 -15.63
C ARG A 659 -1.45 -39.35 -16.21
N LYS A 660 -1.36 -39.51 -17.53
CA LYS A 660 -0.70 -40.66 -18.19
C LYS A 660 0.82 -40.54 -18.24
N LEU A 661 1.33 -39.31 -18.46
CA LEU A 661 2.78 -39.02 -18.42
C LEU A 661 3.35 -39.06 -16.99
N PHE A 662 2.51 -38.85 -15.99
CA PHE A 662 2.87 -38.92 -14.56
C PHE A 662 2.48 -40.25 -13.90
N ARG A 663 2.66 -41.41 -14.57
CA ARG A 663 2.88 -42.62 -13.81
C ARG A 663 4.26 -42.49 -13.16
N PRO A 664 4.37 -42.53 -11.82
CA PRO A 664 5.65 -42.45 -11.17
C PRO A 664 6.50 -43.66 -11.67
N SER A 665 7.51 -43.41 -12.47
CA SER A 665 8.64 -44.33 -12.51
C SER A 665 9.13 -44.44 -11.05
N VAL A 666 9.25 -45.66 -10.57
CA VAL A 666 9.68 -46.05 -9.21
C VAL A 666 10.66 -45.03 -8.65
N PRO A 667 10.47 -44.53 -7.43
CA PRO A 667 11.36 -43.53 -6.87
C PRO A 667 12.75 -44.16 -6.69
N GLU A 668 13.73 -43.69 -7.46
CA GLU A 668 15.13 -43.85 -7.07
C GLU A 668 15.29 -43.09 -5.76
N THR A 669 15.62 -43.85 -4.73
CA THR A 669 15.92 -43.36 -3.39
C THR A 669 16.89 -42.19 -3.47
N ILE A 670 16.46 -41.01 -3.08
CA ILE A 670 17.28 -39.83 -2.97
C ILE A 670 18.20 -40.06 -1.77
N GLU A 671 19.44 -40.49 -1.98
CA GLU A 671 20.48 -40.28 -0.96
C GLU A 671 20.74 -38.76 -0.85
N ALA A 672 20.23 -38.18 0.23
CA ALA A 672 20.54 -36.82 0.58
C ALA A 672 22.03 -36.72 0.89
N PRO A 673 22.74 -35.67 0.41
CA PRO A 673 24.06 -35.37 0.92
C PRO A 673 23.92 -35.00 2.41
N ALA A 674 24.55 -35.79 3.26
CA ALA A 674 24.59 -35.56 4.70
C ALA A 674 25.22 -34.19 5.00
N LYS A 675 24.40 -33.19 5.22
CA LYS A 675 24.72 -32.05 6.04
C LYS A 675 23.70 -32.03 7.19
N HIS A 676 24.24 -32.37 8.36
CA HIS A 676 23.51 -32.34 9.61
C HIS A 676 22.80 -31.00 9.84
N ILE A 677 21.52 -30.97 9.61
CA ILE A 677 20.62 -30.07 10.29
C ILE A 677 19.98 -30.96 11.36
N ASN A 678 20.44 -30.81 12.60
CA ASN A 678 19.75 -31.37 13.76
C ASN A 678 18.38 -30.69 13.88
N MET A 679 17.38 -31.27 13.27
CA MET A 679 16.00 -31.01 13.67
C MET A 679 15.71 -31.95 14.84
N VAL A 680 15.72 -31.39 16.02
CA VAL A 680 15.18 -32.01 17.23
C VAL A 680 13.69 -32.19 17.01
N SER A 681 13.29 -33.41 16.66
CA SER A 681 11.90 -33.82 16.62
C SER A 681 11.56 -34.55 17.93
N GLU A 682 11.44 -33.79 19.02
CA GLU A 682 10.66 -34.23 20.17
C GLU A 682 9.50 -33.26 20.37
N PRO A 683 8.27 -33.78 20.53
CA PRO A 683 7.13 -32.92 20.84
C PRO A 683 7.33 -32.34 22.24
N VAL A 684 7.35 -31.03 22.36
CA VAL A 684 7.34 -30.31 23.64
C VAL A 684 6.00 -30.60 24.29
N PRO A 685 5.95 -31.22 25.49
CA PRO A 685 4.71 -31.39 26.23
C PRO A 685 4.20 -30.01 26.69
N MET A 686 2.89 -29.79 26.52
CA MET A 686 2.20 -28.61 27.01
C MET A 686 2.32 -28.53 28.52
N PRO A 687 2.56 -27.34 29.12
CA PRO A 687 2.60 -27.21 30.57
C PRO A 687 1.21 -27.41 31.19
N ASP A 688 1.15 -28.27 32.19
CA ASP A 688 -0.03 -28.52 33.00
C ASP A 688 -0.24 -27.35 33.98
N PHE A 689 -1.42 -26.73 33.97
CA PHE A 689 -1.71 -25.48 34.69
C PHE A 689 -2.12 -25.69 36.17
N ASP A 690 -2.04 -26.92 36.70
CA ASP A 690 -2.54 -27.26 38.04
C ASP A 690 -1.50 -27.96 38.98
N ALA A 691 -0.25 -27.49 39.03
CA ALA A 691 0.71 -27.96 40.02
C ALA A 691 1.17 -26.82 40.95
N PRO A 692 1.22 -27.02 42.27
CA PRO A 692 1.59 -25.97 43.24
C PRO A 692 3.08 -25.66 43.25
N GLU A 693 3.39 -24.38 43.47
CA GLU A 693 4.74 -23.79 43.52
C GLU A 693 5.61 -24.44 44.61
N GLU A 694 6.75 -25.02 44.26
CA GLU A 694 7.86 -25.35 45.14
C GLU A 694 8.85 -24.19 45.27
N GLU A 695 9.30 -23.89 46.48
CA GLU A 695 10.24 -22.82 46.84
C GLU A 695 11.63 -23.04 46.27
N PRO A 696 12.38 -21.95 45.90
CA PRO A 696 13.71 -22.07 45.29
C PRO A 696 14.82 -22.33 46.30
N ALA A 697 15.62 -23.34 46.04
CA ALA A 697 16.84 -23.68 46.80
C ALA A 697 17.95 -22.64 46.59
N LYS A 698 18.69 -22.38 47.66
CA LYS A 698 19.77 -21.41 47.82
C LYS A 698 20.91 -21.63 46.84
N ALA A 699 21.34 -20.56 46.16
CA ALA A 699 22.54 -20.51 45.32
C ALA A 699 23.81 -20.50 46.18
N SER A 700 24.80 -21.28 45.78
CA SER A 700 26.17 -21.30 46.29
C SER A 700 27.04 -20.24 45.60
N GLU A 701 27.94 -19.60 46.37
CA GLU A 701 28.87 -18.55 45.95
C GLU A 701 29.88 -19.01 44.93
N PRO A 702 30.38 -18.12 44.02
CA PRO A 702 31.46 -18.40 43.10
C PRO A 702 32.85 -18.13 43.76
N PRO A 703 33.91 -18.84 43.30
CA PRO A 703 35.28 -18.64 43.82
C PRO A 703 35.94 -17.40 43.25
N ALA A 704 36.93 -16.89 44.03
CA ALA A 704 37.70 -15.68 43.82
C ALA A 704 38.65 -15.74 42.60
N PRO A 705 39.04 -14.60 41.99
CA PRO A 705 39.89 -14.56 40.80
C PRO A 705 41.38 -14.68 41.15
N GLU A 706 42.14 -15.44 40.32
CA GLU A 706 43.60 -15.54 40.30
C GLU A 706 44.25 -14.29 39.69
N GLU A 707 45.38 -13.91 40.27
CA GLU A 707 46.22 -12.77 39.94
C GLU A 707 46.94 -12.95 38.58
N ALA A 708 47.06 -11.85 37.83
CA ALA A 708 47.82 -11.75 36.58
C ALA A 708 49.30 -11.41 36.89
N PRO A 709 50.27 -11.94 36.13
CA PRO A 709 51.68 -11.54 36.22
C PRO A 709 52.01 -10.33 35.34
N GLY A 710 53.00 -9.58 35.84
CA GLY A 710 53.40 -8.23 35.56
C GLY A 710 53.83 -7.87 34.13
N GLU A 711 53.70 -6.61 33.84
CA GLU A 711 54.22 -5.87 32.70
C GLU A 711 55.72 -5.65 32.80
N GLU A 712 56.47 -5.99 31.78
CA GLU A 712 57.79 -5.42 31.49
C GLU A 712 57.71 -4.29 30.48
N LYS A 713 58.22 -3.13 30.84
CA LYS A 713 58.49 -2.00 29.96
C LYS A 713 59.80 -2.20 29.19
N PRO A 714 59.91 -1.75 27.96
CA PRO A 714 61.23 -1.32 27.43
C PRO A 714 61.33 0.21 27.38
N GLU A 715 62.43 0.64 27.86
CA GLU A 715 63.03 1.99 27.71
C GLU A 715 63.42 2.26 26.25
N GLY A 716 63.28 3.34 25.78
CA GLY A 716 63.92 4.56 25.43
C GLY A 716 64.96 4.57 24.29
N GLU A 717 65.06 5.77 23.74
CA GLU A 717 66.01 6.38 22.77
C GLU A 717 65.42 6.49 21.37
N GLY A 718 65.19 7.66 20.81
CA GLY A 718 66.09 8.82 20.77
C GLY A 718 66.40 9.14 19.32
N GLU A 719 65.88 10.17 18.81
CA GLU A 719 66.18 11.26 17.89
C GLU A 719 64.97 11.84 17.18
#